data_49987f414b8678ed412a8f6fad55cc4a
#
_entry.id   49987f414b8678ed412a8f6fad55cc4a
#
_cell.length_a   1.000
_cell.length_b   1.000
_cell.length_c   1.000
_cell.angle_alpha   90.00
_cell.angle_beta   90.00
_cell.angle_gamma   90.00
#
_symmetry.space_group_name_H-M   'P 1'
#
loop_
_entity.id
_entity.type
_entity.pdbx_description
1 polymer ?
#
loop_
_entity_poly.entity_id
_entity_poly.type
_entity_poly.pdbx_seq_one_letter_code
_entity_poly.pdbx_strand_id
1 'polypeptide(L)'
;MLKSIRIRSLVLYISLVILISVLIYVPVTLGLADNSDFNRTMRAFGLTSSSGIKYWSADYLFKMADPASVWQYFIHIFLPVTGNPAEYYSTQFIFTKIALFLNALSARLLHQAPDVFHLVFQTVQYIGIYALAFFLFMKEKWRPRAYADLAVKAVFALIFLDCGYLVYFNSLYGEPTTLIFLLLSFVLLLYLEKNKTAYWIYGGLILSLLMFSGSKSANFPSALLLCVPLVYAIIRKEGRKKKIILCTLIAAMLGASYSYVRLIPDWMKNSTTFQSVFYGVLYDNPSPGSAARELGLPRELAGFESMTAYNWASLSSGQAKDTDFQTLFFDRISQTGIMKYYLAHPAFFAEKLDMSAEAALPLRPTYLANVHLPSQQADLIFDNRMNVWESIRKQFSGCASVFFGLILVLSVINVGALLRTKAGTYRILLRLALLGGAAGQFLVPILNNGNADLQKHMFLFNVHFDLLIIVLLLDNLDLGNRIFKWIGGVTAALLLAISFYSSKPETLTLGHQNGHPIQWYVLEKKNGWTKVIAKDALFRSAYGTTSNDYTQSGIQDSLNAKMDIWFTQQERTRIRHSEYEAIASEATRQQADAGDRPHYWFSPIKYAAQDSGRAFRHRYSAYLTLPSVDDAERLFRLSKSASVLPVDYWLSTPYYSSTDQTRMVSSDYQVYSRKVDAKLGVRPVMWVRQ
;
A
#
# COMPACT_ATOMS: atom_id res chain seq x y z
N MET A 1 45.08 -17.98 -4.72
CA MET A 1 44.05 -17.79 -3.65
C MET A 1 43.28 -16.47 -3.78
N LEU A 2 43.90 -15.28 -3.75
CA LEU A 2 43.20 -13.97 -3.88
C LEU A 2 42.40 -13.82 -5.19
N LYS A 3 42.95 -14.34 -6.32
CA LYS A 3 42.29 -14.31 -7.62
C LYS A 3 40.99 -15.16 -7.64
N SER A 4 41.03 -16.35 -6.98
CA SER A 4 39.89 -17.26 -6.88
C SER A 4 38.76 -16.67 -5.96
N ILE A 5 39.13 -15.95 -4.89
CA ILE A 5 38.18 -15.26 -4.00
C ILE A 5 37.48 -14.12 -4.72
N ARG A 6 38.20 -13.37 -5.56
CA ARG A 6 37.60 -12.30 -6.39
C ARG A 6 36.64 -12.88 -7.42
N ILE A 7 36.96 -13.96 -8.07
CA ILE A 7 36.10 -14.64 -9.06
C ILE A 7 34.81 -15.14 -8.38
N ARG A 8 34.90 -15.83 -7.25
CA ARG A 8 33.73 -16.31 -6.51
C ARG A 8 32.80 -15.17 -6.08
N SER A 9 33.37 -14.04 -5.65
CA SER A 9 32.57 -12.85 -5.26
C SER A 9 31.87 -12.25 -6.47
N LEU A 10 32.51 -12.18 -7.63
CA LEU A 10 31.93 -11.69 -8.87
C LEU A 10 30.80 -12.62 -9.35
N VAL A 11 31.05 -13.95 -9.32
CA VAL A 11 30.01 -14.93 -9.68
C VAL A 11 28.79 -14.80 -8.79
N LEU A 12 28.97 -14.68 -7.46
CA LEU A 12 27.82 -14.47 -6.55
C LEU A 12 27.03 -13.21 -6.89
N TYR A 13 27.70 -12.08 -7.15
CA TYR A 13 27.04 -10.85 -7.52
C TYR A 13 26.25 -10.98 -8.83
N ILE A 14 26.87 -11.54 -9.87
CA ILE A 14 26.22 -11.76 -11.17
C ILE A 14 25.03 -12.71 -11.02
N SER A 15 25.16 -13.78 -10.24
CA SER A 15 24.06 -14.72 -9.98
C SER A 15 22.87 -14.03 -9.30
N LEU A 16 23.11 -13.09 -8.38
CA LEU A 16 22.05 -12.30 -7.74
C LEU A 16 21.38 -11.35 -8.73
N VAL A 17 22.15 -10.67 -9.60
CA VAL A 17 21.60 -9.84 -10.68
C VAL A 17 20.70 -10.67 -11.59
N ILE A 18 21.17 -11.85 -12.02
CA ILE A 18 20.39 -12.75 -12.88
C ILE A 18 19.12 -13.22 -12.16
N LEU A 19 19.22 -13.66 -10.89
CA LEU A 19 18.09 -14.13 -10.11
C LEU A 19 17.00 -13.04 -10.00
N ILE A 20 17.38 -11.82 -9.62
CA ILE A 20 16.42 -10.70 -9.48
C ILE A 20 15.82 -10.36 -10.85
N SER A 21 16.62 -10.36 -11.92
CA SER A 21 16.13 -10.12 -13.27
C SER A 21 15.13 -11.20 -13.71
N VAL A 22 15.40 -12.46 -13.42
CA VAL A 22 14.47 -13.57 -13.71
C VAL A 22 13.16 -13.39 -12.94
N LEU A 23 13.22 -13.04 -11.66
CA LEU A 23 12.01 -12.80 -10.87
C LEU A 23 11.16 -11.65 -11.42
N ILE A 24 11.77 -10.65 -12.03
CA ILE A 24 11.05 -9.49 -12.59
C ILE A 24 10.52 -9.77 -13.99
N TYR A 25 11.27 -10.48 -14.85
CA TYR A 25 10.99 -10.55 -16.27
C TYR A 25 10.51 -11.90 -16.78
N VAL A 26 10.60 -13.00 -16.01
CA VAL A 26 10.29 -14.37 -16.47
C VAL A 26 9.15 -14.99 -15.66
N PRO A 27 8.16 -15.66 -16.29
CA PRO A 27 7.95 -15.85 -17.74
C PRO A 27 7.37 -14.62 -18.44
N VAL A 28 6.79 -13.69 -17.69
CA VAL A 28 6.24 -12.42 -18.17
C VAL A 28 6.79 -11.31 -17.27
N THR A 29 7.03 -10.14 -17.82
CA THR A 29 7.45 -8.98 -17.04
C THR A 29 6.46 -8.70 -15.93
N LEU A 30 6.97 -8.51 -14.68
CA LEU A 30 6.13 -8.07 -13.56
C LEU A 30 5.37 -6.82 -13.95
N GLY A 31 4.08 -6.85 -13.65
CA GLY A 31 3.17 -5.78 -14.03
C GLY A 31 3.61 -4.43 -13.52
N LEU A 32 3.33 -3.45 -14.34
CA LEU A 32 3.46 -2.04 -14.05
C LEU A 32 2.06 -1.49 -13.85
N ALA A 33 1.84 -0.84 -12.73
CA ALA A 33 0.58 -0.15 -12.52
C ALA A 33 0.84 1.22 -11.93
N ASP A 34 0.17 2.19 -12.48
CA ASP A 34 0.26 3.60 -12.14
C ASP A 34 -1.06 4.05 -11.51
N ASN A 35 -0.98 4.75 -10.39
CA ASN A 35 -2.11 5.44 -9.77
C ASN A 35 -2.06 6.96 -10.00
N SER A 36 -1.51 7.41 -11.12
CA SER A 36 -1.19 8.79 -11.49
C SER A 36 0.09 9.38 -10.87
N ASP A 37 0.72 8.76 -9.91
CA ASP A 37 1.98 9.29 -9.34
C ASP A 37 3.13 9.33 -10.35
N PHE A 38 3.08 8.51 -11.40
CA PHE A 38 4.02 8.57 -12.52
C PHE A 38 4.02 9.93 -13.23
N ASN A 39 2.87 10.60 -13.26
CA ASN A 39 2.74 11.92 -13.88
C ASN A 39 3.75 12.94 -13.34
N ARG A 40 4.12 12.83 -12.08
CA ARG A 40 5.12 13.70 -11.45
C ARG A 40 6.50 13.55 -12.12
N THR A 41 6.93 12.32 -12.32
CA THR A 41 8.20 12.01 -13.00
C THR A 41 8.06 12.24 -14.51
N MET A 42 6.95 11.81 -15.11
CA MET A 42 6.72 11.97 -16.55
C MET A 42 6.76 13.46 -16.95
N ARG A 43 6.06 14.33 -16.23
CA ARG A 43 6.08 15.78 -16.48
C ARG A 43 7.47 16.39 -16.33
N ALA A 44 8.23 15.95 -15.30
CA ALA A 44 9.58 16.45 -15.05
C ALA A 44 10.55 16.13 -16.20
N PHE A 45 10.29 15.07 -16.97
CA PHE A 45 11.17 14.60 -18.05
C PHE A 45 10.53 14.63 -19.44
N GLY A 46 9.37 15.26 -19.60
CA GLY A 46 8.67 15.34 -20.89
C GLY A 46 8.26 13.96 -21.42
N LEU A 47 7.94 13.01 -20.54
CA LEU A 47 7.50 11.69 -20.91
C LEU A 47 5.97 11.62 -20.99
N THR A 48 5.45 10.89 -21.98
CA THR A 48 4.02 10.58 -22.11
C THR A 48 3.84 9.10 -22.35
N SER A 49 2.74 8.52 -21.87
CA SER A 49 2.44 7.12 -22.20
C SER A 49 1.98 7.02 -23.66
N SER A 50 2.18 5.85 -24.29
CA SER A 50 1.75 5.59 -25.67
C SER A 50 0.24 5.68 -25.86
N SER A 51 -0.52 5.41 -24.80
CA SER A 51 -1.98 5.39 -24.75
C SER A 51 -2.59 6.70 -24.20
N GLY A 52 -1.79 7.73 -24.00
CA GLY A 52 -2.16 8.97 -23.30
C GLY A 52 -2.02 8.84 -21.78
N ILE A 53 -2.36 9.90 -21.03
CA ILE A 53 -2.35 9.87 -19.57
C ILE A 53 -3.53 9.00 -19.13
N LYS A 54 -3.25 7.73 -18.84
CA LYS A 54 -4.21 6.82 -18.24
C LYS A 54 -3.70 6.40 -16.87
N TYR A 55 -4.60 6.39 -15.92
CA TYR A 55 -4.41 5.67 -14.67
C TYR A 55 -4.25 4.18 -14.99
N TRP A 56 -3.40 3.47 -14.25
CA TRP A 56 -3.23 2.02 -14.40
C TRP A 56 -2.60 1.60 -15.74
N SER A 57 -1.66 2.42 -16.23
CA SER A 57 -0.89 2.08 -17.43
C SER A 57 -0.04 0.83 -17.18
N ALA A 58 -0.04 -0.08 -18.14
CA ALA A 58 0.90 -1.19 -18.21
C ALA A 58 2.03 -0.93 -19.23
N ASP A 59 2.21 0.32 -19.65
CA ASP A 59 3.20 0.69 -20.65
C ASP A 59 4.60 0.69 -20.05
N TYR A 60 5.50 -0.06 -20.67
CA TYR A 60 6.94 -0.05 -20.37
C TYR A 60 7.71 0.88 -21.30
N LEU A 61 7.01 1.48 -22.26
CA LEU A 61 7.52 2.40 -23.28
C LEU A 61 6.82 3.74 -23.13
N PHE A 62 7.59 4.80 -23.09
CA PHE A 62 7.06 6.16 -22.99
C PHE A 62 7.54 6.96 -24.17
N LYS A 63 6.69 7.83 -24.72
CA LYS A 63 7.09 8.80 -25.73
C LYS A 63 7.78 9.99 -25.07
N MET A 64 8.83 10.49 -25.70
CA MET A 64 9.51 11.72 -25.33
C MET A 64 9.03 12.86 -26.23
N ALA A 65 8.58 13.95 -25.62
CA ALA A 65 8.10 15.12 -26.38
C ALA A 65 9.23 15.77 -27.19
N ASP A 66 10.39 15.95 -26.54
CA ASP A 66 11.58 16.57 -27.14
C ASP A 66 12.81 15.71 -26.85
N PRO A 67 13.11 14.70 -27.68
CA PRO A 67 14.27 13.85 -27.49
C PRO A 67 15.57 14.65 -27.69
N ALA A 68 16.41 14.64 -26.65
CA ALA A 68 17.71 15.29 -26.65
C ALA A 68 18.80 14.37 -27.22
N SER A 69 19.93 14.98 -27.64
CA SER A 69 21.10 14.21 -28.07
C SER A 69 21.73 13.44 -26.89
N VAL A 70 22.50 12.38 -27.19
CA VAL A 70 23.23 11.59 -26.19
C VAL A 70 24.08 12.49 -25.29
N TRP A 71 24.74 13.50 -25.90
CA TRP A 71 25.60 14.42 -25.13
C TRP A 71 24.80 15.33 -24.19
N GLN A 72 23.66 15.82 -24.62
CA GLN A 72 22.77 16.63 -23.77
C GLN A 72 22.26 15.81 -22.61
N TYR A 73 21.79 14.56 -22.82
CA TYR A 73 21.39 13.68 -21.71
C TYR A 73 22.54 13.41 -20.75
N PHE A 74 23.76 13.23 -21.23
CA PHE A 74 24.94 13.08 -20.36
C PHE A 74 25.15 14.30 -19.47
N ILE A 75 25.07 15.50 -20.02
CA ILE A 75 25.19 16.76 -19.26
C ILE A 75 24.02 16.87 -18.26
N HIS A 76 22.80 16.52 -18.67
CA HIS A 76 21.61 16.60 -17.82
C HIS A 76 21.70 15.72 -16.56
N ILE A 77 22.54 14.69 -16.52
CA ILE A 77 22.78 13.91 -15.29
C ILE A 77 23.24 14.83 -14.15
N PHE A 78 24.06 15.81 -14.46
CA PHE A 78 24.71 16.69 -13.48
C PHE A 78 23.95 18.01 -13.24
N LEU A 79 22.98 18.35 -14.09
CA LEU A 79 22.20 19.57 -13.98
C LEU A 79 20.90 19.33 -13.20
N PRO A 80 20.33 20.35 -12.54
CA PRO A 80 18.97 20.28 -12.00
C PRO A 80 17.97 19.92 -13.11
N VAL A 81 16.82 19.36 -12.73
CA VAL A 81 15.70 19.19 -13.64
C VAL A 81 15.11 20.58 -13.93
N THR A 82 15.14 21.00 -15.19
CA THR A 82 14.70 22.33 -15.63
C THR A 82 13.26 22.36 -16.17
N GLY A 83 12.59 21.21 -16.22
CA GLY A 83 11.15 21.14 -16.50
C GLY A 83 10.36 21.87 -15.42
N ASN A 84 9.07 22.05 -15.60
CA ASN A 84 8.21 22.86 -14.73
C ASN A 84 8.63 22.76 -13.23
N PRO A 85 9.35 23.75 -12.68
CA PRO A 85 10.06 23.62 -11.40
C PRO A 85 9.12 23.57 -10.20
N ALA A 86 7.84 23.74 -10.42
CA ALA A 86 6.87 23.87 -9.34
C ALA A 86 6.45 22.54 -8.70
N GLU A 87 6.86 21.37 -9.23
CA GLU A 87 6.00 20.26 -8.91
C GLU A 87 6.60 19.17 -8.05
N TYR A 88 7.85 18.77 -8.18
CA TYR A 88 8.35 17.66 -7.39
C TYR A 88 9.84 17.39 -7.62
N TYR A 89 10.59 17.19 -6.56
CA TYR A 89 11.97 16.75 -6.61
C TYR A 89 12.14 15.42 -5.89
N SER A 90 12.96 14.53 -6.45
CA SER A 90 13.28 13.26 -5.84
C SER A 90 14.69 12.81 -6.24
N THR A 91 15.42 12.19 -5.33
CA THR A 91 16.69 11.54 -5.68
C THR A 91 16.52 10.39 -6.67
N GLN A 92 15.32 9.84 -6.79
CA GLN A 92 14.94 8.89 -7.84
C GLN A 92 15.18 9.45 -9.25
N PHE A 93 15.09 10.77 -9.44
CA PHE A 93 15.33 11.42 -10.75
C PHE A 93 16.73 11.19 -11.29
N ILE A 94 17.72 10.91 -10.45
CA ILE A 94 19.08 10.54 -10.89
C ILE A 94 19.04 9.27 -11.74
N PHE A 95 18.22 8.29 -11.34
CA PHE A 95 18.06 7.04 -12.11
C PHE A 95 17.34 7.28 -13.44
N THR A 96 16.32 8.12 -13.47
CA THR A 96 15.63 8.49 -14.70
C THR A 96 16.59 9.21 -15.68
N LYS A 97 17.41 10.13 -15.18
CA LYS A 97 18.41 10.84 -16.01
C LYS A 97 19.44 9.88 -16.62
N ILE A 98 19.99 8.98 -15.80
CA ILE A 98 20.93 7.95 -16.28
C ILE A 98 20.21 7.02 -17.27
N ALA A 99 18.96 6.65 -17.00
CA ALA A 99 18.17 5.80 -17.90
C ALA A 99 17.92 6.49 -19.24
N LEU A 100 17.60 7.78 -19.27
CA LEU A 100 17.45 8.57 -20.51
C LEU A 100 18.76 8.63 -21.31
N PHE A 101 19.89 8.84 -20.63
CA PHE A 101 21.20 8.78 -21.28
C PHE A 101 21.48 7.41 -21.90
N LEU A 102 21.28 6.32 -21.14
CA LEU A 102 21.49 4.95 -21.61
C LEU A 102 20.54 4.61 -22.77
N ASN A 103 19.28 5.06 -22.68
CA ASN A 103 18.29 4.89 -23.73
C ASN A 103 18.72 5.59 -25.03
N ALA A 104 19.14 6.85 -24.97
CA ALA A 104 19.61 7.60 -26.13
C ALA A 104 20.87 6.98 -26.74
N LEU A 105 21.80 6.50 -25.90
CA LEU A 105 22.99 5.78 -26.36
C LEU A 105 22.63 4.47 -27.08
N SER A 106 21.71 3.69 -26.50
CA SER A 106 21.20 2.45 -27.09
C SER A 106 20.48 2.73 -28.43
N ALA A 107 19.60 3.72 -28.46
CA ALA A 107 18.88 4.11 -29.68
C ALA A 107 19.84 4.48 -30.80
N ARG A 108 20.89 5.25 -30.48
CA ARG A 108 21.95 5.61 -31.46
C ARG A 108 22.75 4.41 -31.98
N LEU A 109 23.13 3.48 -31.08
CA LEU A 109 23.93 2.30 -31.43
C LEU A 109 23.14 1.26 -32.21
N LEU A 110 21.85 1.12 -31.92
CA LEU A 110 20.94 0.13 -32.52
C LEU A 110 20.07 0.70 -33.62
N HIS A 111 20.27 1.96 -34.02
CA HIS A 111 19.47 2.68 -35.01
C HIS A 111 17.96 2.64 -34.74
N GLN A 112 17.58 2.76 -33.48
CA GLN A 112 16.18 2.79 -33.02
C GLN A 112 15.62 4.21 -32.95
N ALA A 113 14.30 4.35 -32.86
CA ALA A 113 13.62 5.62 -32.71
C ALA A 113 14.09 6.38 -31.45
N PRO A 114 14.56 7.63 -31.56
CA PRO A 114 15.10 8.35 -30.40
C PRO A 114 14.02 8.90 -29.46
N ASP A 115 12.76 8.92 -29.88
CA ASP A 115 11.60 9.48 -29.16
C ASP A 115 10.90 8.46 -28.25
N VAL A 116 11.42 7.24 -28.13
CA VAL A 116 10.89 6.20 -27.26
C VAL A 116 11.84 5.95 -26.09
N PHE A 117 11.33 6.11 -24.88
CA PHE A 117 12.02 5.77 -23.63
C PHE A 117 11.59 4.39 -23.14
N HIS A 118 12.55 3.51 -22.89
CA HIS A 118 12.36 2.18 -22.36
C HIS A 118 12.63 2.16 -20.87
N LEU A 119 11.62 1.83 -20.05
CA LEU A 119 11.72 1.78 -18.58
C LEU A 119 12.80 0.79 -18.09
N VAL A 120 13.11 -0.24 -18.87
CA VAL A 120 14.14 -1.25 -18.54
C VAL A 120 15.49 -0.62 -18.18
N PHE A 121 15.88 0.50 -18.79
CA PHE A 121 17.14 1.18 -18.47
C PHE A 121 17.16 1.75 -17.05
N GLN A 122 15.99 2.06 -16.47
CA GLN A 122 15.88 2.45 -15.07
C GLN A 122 15.86 1.21 -14.15
N THR A 123 15.09 0.18 -14.51
CA THR A 123 14.95 -1.05 -13.74
C THR A 123 16.28 -1.78 -13.56
N VAL A 124 17.12 -1.85 -14.60
CA VAL A 124 18.45 -2.51 -14.53
C VAL A 124 19.35 -1.80 -13.51
N GLN A 125 19.30 -0.50 -13.38
CA GLN A 125 20.06 0.24 -12.37
C GLN A 125 19.60 -0.16 -10.94
N TYR A 126 18.28 -0.24 -10.72
CA TYR A 126 17.73 -0.71 -9.46
C TYR A 126 18.16 -2.13 -9.13
N ILE A 127 18.07 -3.06 -10.09
CA ILE A 127 18.53 -4.43 -9.93
C ILE A 127 20.01 -4.49 -9.53
N GLY A 128 20.87 -3.73 -10.19
CA GLY A 128 22.30 -3.71 -9.90
C GLY A 128 22.62 -3.27 -8.46
N ILE A 129 22.02 -2.19 -7.99
CA ILE A 129 22.30 -1.67 -6.63
C ILE A 129 21.62 -2.56 -5.57
N TYR A 130 20.44 -3.09 -5.86
CA TYR A 130 19.77 -4.03 -4.96
C TYR A 130 20.55 -5.32 -4.80
N ALA A 131 21.04 -5.87 -5.91
CA ALA A 131 21.94 -7.03 -5.90
C ALA A 131 23.23 -6.77 -5.13
N LEU A 132 23.75 -5.51 -5.12
CA LEU A 132 24.90 -5.14 -4.30
C LEU A 132 24.58 -5.23 -2.81
N ALA A 133 23.42 -4.74 -2.36
CA ALA A 133 23.01 -4.88 -0.97
C ALA A 133 22.89 -6.35 -0.56
N PHE A 134 22.26 -7.18 -1.40
CA PHE A 134 22.18 -8.63 -1.21
C PHE A 134 23.57 -9.27 -1.18
N PHE A 135 24.43 -8.95 -2.14
CA PHE A 135 25.78 -9.47 -2.20
C PHE A 135 26.57 -9.19 -0.92
N LEU A 136 26.52 -7.95 -0.46
CA LEU A 136 27.19 -7.56 0.79
C LEU A 136 26.65 -8.35 1.99
N PHE A 137 25.33 -8.53 2.06
CA PHE A 137 24.70 -9.29 3.14
C PHE A 137 25.06 -10.78 3.05
N MET A 138 24.93 -11.40 1.89
CA MET A 138 25.19 -12.84 1.68
C MET A 138 26.65 -13.23 1.85
N LYS A 139 27.58 -12.35 1.44
CA LYS A 139 29.02 -12.57 1.54
C LYS A 139 29.52 -12.60 2.97
N GLU A 140 28.89 -11.85 3.87
CA GLU A 140 29.33 -11.71 5.25
C GLU A 140 28.86 -12.89 6.09
N LYS A 141 29.68 -13.32 7.06
CA LYS A 141 29.30 -14.30 8.08
C LYS A 141 28.72 -13.56 9.28
N TRP A 142 27.42 -13.63 9.43
CA TRP A 142 26.71 -12.90 10.52
C TRP A 142 26.71 -13.67 11.83
N ARG A 143 26.75 -15.02 11.78
CA ARG A 143 26.66 -15.88 12.95
C ARG A 143 27.83 -16.87 12.99
N PRO A 144 28.28 -17.23 14.21
CA PRO A 144 29.34 -18.24 14.36
C PRO A 144 28.94 -19.61 13.82
N ARG A 145 27.69 -20.03 14.13
CA ARG A 145 27.17 -21.34 13.71
C ARG A 145 26.64 -21.28 12.27
N ALA A 146 27.05 -22.19 11.42
CA ALA A 146 26.71 -22.20 10.00
C ALA A 146 25.21 -22.27 9.76
N TYR A 147 24.46 -23.09 10.50
CA TYR A 147 23.01 -23.18 10.35
C TYR A 147 22.28 -21.88 10.74
N ALA A 148 22.73 -21.19 11.78
CA ALA A 148 22.17 -19.92 12.20
C ALA A 148 22.45 -18.81 11.18
N ASP A 149 23.65 -18.81 10.61
CA ASP A 149 24.03 -17.89 9.54
C ASP A 149 23.19 -18.12 8.27
N LEU A 150 23.03 -19.40 7.89
CA LEU A 150 22.18 -19.78 6.76
C LEU A 150 20.71 -19.39 6.98
N ALA A 151 20.19 -19.65 8.19
CA ALA A 151 18.79 -19.29 8.52
C ALA A 151 18.53 -17.79 8.40
N VAL A 152 19.41 -16.94 8.92
CA VAL A 152 19.29 -15.47 8.78
C VAL A 152 19.31 -15.07 7.31
N LYS A 153 20.23 -15.62 6.51
CA LYS A 153 20.33 -15.33 5.09
C LYS A 153 19.12 -15.81 4.29
N ALA A 154 18.59 -16.99 4.64
CA ALA A 154 17.39 -17.54 4.01
C ALA A 154 16.16 -16.68 4.30
N VAL A 155 15.96 -16.24 5.56
CA VAL A 155 14.85 -15.35 5.92
C VAL A 155 15.01 -13.98 5.25
N PHE A 156 16.23 -13.44 5.20
CA PHE A 156 16.49 -12.19 4.48
C PHE A 156 16.11 -12.31 2.99
N ALA A 157 16.50 -13.41 2.34
CA ALA A 157 16.14 -13.66 0.95
C ALA A 157 14.63 -13.88 0.77
N LEU A 158 13.98 -14.65 1.66
CA LEU A 158 12.55 -14.90 1.62
C LEU A 158 11.74 -13.58 1.69
N ILE A 159 12.16 -12.67 2.55
CA ILE A 159 11.50 -11.38 2.74
C ILE A 159 11.77 -10.46 1.54
N PHE A 160 13.03 -10.19 1.24
CA PHE A 160 13.40 -9.12 0.31
C PHE A 160 13.46 -9.53 -1.15
N LEU A 161 13.31 -10.81 -1.50
CA LEU A 161 13.06 -11.27 -2.87
C LEU A 161 11.57 -11.50 -3.16
N ASP A 162 10.69 -11.21 -2.21
CA ASP A 162 9.24 -11.25 -2.45
C ASP A 162 8.84 -10.27 -3.53
N CYS A 163 7.99 -10.72 -4.46
CA CYS A 163 7.51 -9.87 -5.56
C CYS A 163 6.71 -8.66 -5.09
N GLY A 164 6.18 -8.68 -3.87
CA GLY A 164 5.58 -7.51 -3.25
C GLY A 164 6.54 -6.33 -3.14
N TYR A 165 7.85 -6.58 -3.02
CA TYR A 165 8.89 -5.56 -3.09
C TYR A 165 9.45 -5.34 -4.50
N LEU A 166 9.68 -6.43 -5.26
CA LEU A 166 10.33 -6.33 -6.57
C LEU A 166 9.49 -5.64 -7.63
N VAL A 167 8.16 -5.67 -7.52
CA VAL A 167 7.24 -5.02 -8.46
C VAL A 167 7.49 -3.52 -8.58
N TYR A 168 7.94 -2.87 -7.52
CA TYR A 168 8.25 -1.45 -7.55
C TYR A 168 9.41 -1.09 -8.48
N PHE A 169 10.25 -2.05 -8.89
CA PHE A 169 11.39 -1.76 -9.77
C PHE A 169 10.96 -1.40 -11.18
N ASN A 170 9.82 -1.92 -11.64
CA ASN A 170 9.21 -1.55 -12.92
C ASN A 170 8.31 -0.32 -12.74
N SER A 171 8.85 0.77 -12.19
CA SER A 171 8.04 1.95 -11.94
C SER A 171 8.84 3.25 -11.98
N LEU A 172 8.13 4.36 -12.14
CA LEU A 172 8.64 5.72 -11.98
C LEU A 172 8.37 6.27 -10.56
N TYR A 173 8.06 5.41 -9.59
CA TYR A 173 7.86 5.77 -8.19
C TYR A 173 9.18 6.02 -7.44
N GLY A 174 9.10 6.64 -6.28
CA GLY A 174 10.22 6.81 -5.35
C GLY A 174 10.50 5.57 -4.47
N GLU A 175 9.56 4.61 -4.39
CA GLU A 175 9.63 3.42 -3.55
C GLU A 175 10.84 2.53 -3.86
N PRO A 176 11.22 2.25 -5.12
CA PRO A 176 12.42 1.48 -5.40
C PRO A 176 13.67 2.09 -4.78
N THR A 177 13.85 3.41 -4.94
CA THR A 177 14.98 4.15 -4.38
C THR A 177 14.97 4.08 -2.85
N THR A 178 13.79 4.23 -2.23
CA THR A 178 13.59 4.07 -0.79
C THR A 178 14.04 2.68 -0.32
N LEU A 179 13.54 1.61 -0.93
CA LEU A 179 13.84 0.22 -0.56
C LEU A 179 15.33 -0.08 -0.68
N ILE A 180 15.89 0.21 -1.86
CA ILE A 180 17.27 -0.13 -2.21
C ILE A 180 18.26 0.54 -1.25
N PHE A 181 18.08 1.83 -1.02
CA PHE A 181 19.04 2.59 -0.20
C PHE A 181 18.81 2.45 1.30
N LEU A 182 17.59 2.15 1.75
CA LEU A 182 17.37 1.75 3.13
C LEU A 182 18.01 0.39 3.42
N LEU A 183 17.85 -0.59 2.53
CA LEU A 183 18.45 -1.91 2.65
C LEU A 183 19.98 -1.83 2.61
N LEU A 184 20.55 -1.07 1.68
CA LEU A 184 21.99 -0.85 1.59
C LEU A 184 22.54 -0.15 2.83
N SER A 185 21.84 0.89 3.33
CA SER A 185 22.20 1.56 4.58
C SER A 185 22.20 0.60 5.76
N PHE A 186 21.18 -0.24 5.88
CA PHE A 186 21.08 -1.26 6.92
C PHE A 186 22.28 -2.23 6.88
N VAL A 187 22.61 -2.76 5.71
CA VAL A 187 23.73 -3.70 5.56
C VAL A 187 25.05 -3.02 5.91
N LEU A 188 25.28 -1.78 5.47
CA LEU A 188 26.50 -1.04 5.79
C LEU A 188 26.59 -0.67 7.28
N LEU A 189 25.45 -0.38 7.95
CA LEU A 189 25.41 -0.21 9.40
C LEU A 189 25.77 -1.50 10.15
N LEU A 190 25.35 -2.66 9.67
CA LEU A 190 25.76 -3.96 10.21
C LEU A 190 27.28 -4.20 10.03
N TYR A 191 27.87 -3.74 8.93
CA TYR A 191 29.32 -3.79 8.75
C TYR A 191 30.06 -2.93 9.79
N LEU A 192 29.54 -1.75 10.10
CA LEU A 192 30.10 -0.91 11.18
C LEU A 192 29.92 -1.57 12.57
N GLU A 193 28.81 -2.28 12.80
CA GLU A 193 28.62 -3.08 14.02
C GLU A 193 29.75 -4.13 14.19
N LYS A 194 30.20 -4.75 13.11
CA LYS A 194 31.33 -5.68 13.07
C LYS A 194 32.71 -4.99 13.06
N ASN A 195 32.79 -3.75 13.43
CA ASN A 195 34.03 -2.96 13.46
C ASN A 195 34.75 -2.80 12.11
N LYS A 196 34.04 -2.93 11.00
CA LYS A 196 34.58 -2.63 9.68
C LYS A 196 34.47 -1.12 9.43
N THR A 197 35.60 -0.42 9.41
CA THR A 197 35.67 1.05 9.36
C THR A 197 36.37 1.58 8.10
N ALA A 198 36.27 0.86 7.00
CA ALA A 198 36.85 1.32 5.73
C ALA A 198 36.13 2.56 5.19
N TYR A 199 36.86 3.44 4.50
CA TYR A 199 36.30 4.68 3.93
C TYR A 199 35.11 4.46 3.02
N TRP A 200 35.13 3.37 2.20
CA TRP A 200 34.04 3.06 1.31
C TRP A 200 32.73 2.72 2.03
N ILE A 201 32.81 2.19 3.28
CA ILE A 201 31.61 1.91 4.10
C ILE A 201 30.96 3.21 4.54
N TYR A 202 31.76 4.16 5.05
CA TYR A 202 31.24 5.47 5.45
C TYR A 202 30.71 6.25 4.25
N GLY A 203 31.46 6.32 3.14
CA GLY A 203 31.02 7.00 1.92
C GLY A 203 29.78 6.39 1.31
N GLY A 204 29.76 5.06 1.21
CA GLY A 204 28.58 4.32 0.74
C GLY A 204 27.36 4.53 1.63
N LEU A 205 27.55 4.59 2.96
CA LEU A 205 26.45 4.80 3.92
C LEU A 205 25.90 6.23 3.83
N ILE A 206 26.78 7.26 3.80
CA ILE A 206 26.35 8.66 3.63
C ILE A 206 25.60 8.84 2.31
N LEU A 207 26.13 8.30 1.22
CA LEU A 207 25.46 8.34 -0.08
C LEU A 207 24.10 7.60 -0.04
N SER A 208 24.05 6.42 0.58
CA SER A 208 22.81 5.65 0.70
C SER A 208 21.76 6.39 1.52
N LEU A 209 22.15 7.01 2.62
CA LEU A 209 21.23 7.81 3.45
C LEU A 209 20.76 9.08 2.73
N LEU A 210 21.62 9.73 1.93
CA LEU A 210 21.24 10.86 1.07
C LEU A 210 20.19 10.43 0.03
N MET A 211 20.46 9.36 -0.68
CA MET A 211 19.54 8.82 -1.69
C MET A 211 18.20 8.36 -1.07
N PHE A 212 18.26 7.71 0.09
CA PHE A 212 17.09 7.31 0.85
C PHE A 212 16.25 8.50 1.31
N SER A 213 16.86 9.45 2.00
CA SER A 213 16.15 10.61 2.57
C SER A 213 15.54 11.53 1.52
N GLY A 214 16.20 11.67 0.37
CA GLY A 214 15.74 12.51 -0.74
C GLY A 214 14.79 11.81 -1.71
N SER A 215 14.53 10.52 -1.56
CA SER A 215 13.59 9.81 -2.46
C SER A 215 12.12 10.11 -2.16
N LYS A 216 11.78 10.33 -0.89
CA LYS A 216 10.45 10.75 -0.42
C LYS A 216 10.62 11.58 0.85
N SER A 217 9.80 12.61 1.02
CA SER A 217 9.83 13.46 2.22
C SER A 217 9.59 12.70 3.53
N ALA A 218 8.74 11.69 3.50
CA ALA A 218 8.44 10.83 4.64
C ALA A 218 9.66 10.01 5.14
N ASN A 219 10.73 9.90 4.34
CA ASN A 219 11.93 9.14 4.70
C ASN A 219 12.88 9.92 5.61
N PHE A 220 12.79 11.25 5.62
CA PHE A 220 13.72 12.11 6.33
C PHE A 220 13.80 11.79 7.84
N PRO A 221 12.71 11.63 8.60
CA PRO A 221 12.78 11.26 10.01
C PRO A 221 13.50 9.93 10.25
N SER A 222 13.26 8.93 9.40
CA SER A 222 13.96 7.63 9.49
C SER A 222 15.46 7.78 9.20
N ALA A 223 15.84 8.59 8.23
CA ALA A 223 17.25 8.86 7.93
C ALA A 223 17.97 9.54 9.12
N LEU A 224 17.31 10.48 9.80
CA LEU A 224 17.83 11.09 11.03
C LEU A 224 18.12 10.03 12.11
N LEU A 225 17.18 9.12 12.35
CA LEU A 225 17.36 8.04 13.32
C LEU A 225 18.55 7.13 12.95
N LEU A 226 18.71 6.79 11.67
CA LEU A 226 19.82 5.96 11.19
C LEU A 226 21.18 6.68 11.23
N CYS A 227 21.20 8.02 11.24
CA CYS A 227 22.43 8.77 11.45
C CYS A 227 22.96 8.66 12.89
N VAL A 228 22.13 8.37 13.89
CA VAL A 228 22.55 8.27 15.29
C VAL A 228 23.62 7.19 15.50
N PRO A 229 23.43 5.91 15.13
CA PRO A 229 24.49 4.91 15.24
C PRO A 229 25.70 5.23 14.35
N LEU A 230 25.50 5.85 13.18
CA LEU A 230 26.60 6.27 12.31
C LEU A 230 27.50 7.31 12.99
N VAL A 231 26.92 8.38 13.52
CA VAL A 231 27.65 9.44 14.24
C VAL A 231 28.37 8.87 15.46
N TYR A 232 27.70 7.99 16.22
CA TYR A 232 28.33 7.32 17.36
C TYR A 232 29.55 6.49 16.91
N ALA A 233 29.46 5.73 15.82
CA ALA A 233 30.59 4.97 15.30
C ALA A 233 31.78 5.88 14.92
N ILE A 234 31.51 6.98 14.24
CA ILE A 234 32.52 7.96 13.83
C ILE A 234 33.20 8.55 15.06
N ILE A 235 32.45 9.01 16.07
CA ILE A 235 32.99 9.63 17.28
C ILE A 235 33.85 8.64 18.07
N ARG A 236 33.50 7.38 18.14
CA ARG A 236 34.18 6.39 18.98
C ARG A 236 35.34 5.69 18.29
N LYS A 237 35.29 5.50 16.96
CA LYS A 237 36.20 4.62 16.23
C LYS A 237 37.22 5.39 15.38
N GLU A 238 37.01 6.70 15.11
CA GLU A 238 37.83 7.43 14.14
C GLU A 238 38.71 8.49 14.76
N GLY A 239 39.83 8.80 14.11
CA GLY A 239 40.73 9.88 14.50
C GLY A 239 40.17 11.30 14.19
N ARG A 240 40.71 12.35 14.83
CA ARG A 240 40.17 13.72 14.79
C ARG A 240 39.89 14.24 13.36
N LYS A 241 40.85 14.12 12.44
CA LYS A 241 40.68 14.61 11.04
C LYS A 241 39.53 13.90 10.33
N LYS A 242 39.48 12.59 10.43
CA LYS A 242 38.41 11.77 9.81
C LYS A 242 37.05 12.06 10.44
N LYS A 243 36.97 12.27 11.76
CA LYS A 243 35.73 12.69 12.44
C LYS A 243 35.19 14.00 11.86
N ILE A 244 36.03 15.01 11.74
CA ILE A 244 35.59 16.31 11.21
C ILE A 244 35.01 16.14 9.79
N ILE A 245 35.76 15.47 8.89
CA ILE A 245 35.33 15.27 7.51
C ILE A 245 33.98 14.54 7.45
N LEU A 246 33.85 13.41 8.16
CA LEU A 246 32.64 12.62 8.12
C LEU A 246 31.43 13.32 8.76
N CYS A 247 31.62 14.02 9.88
CA CYS A 247 30.54 14.79 10.49
C CYS A 247 30.11 15.97 9.61
N THR A 248 31.05 16.63 8.91
CA THR A 248 30.71 17.68 7.94
C THR A 248 29.91 17.12 6.76
N LEU A 249 30.28 15.94 6.23
CA LEU A 249 29.54 15.29 5.16
C LEU A 249 28.13 14.88 5.62
N ILE A 250 27.96 14.39 6.85
CA ILE A 250 26.63 14.06 7.40
C ILE A 250 25.81 15.36 7.58
N ALA A 251 26.41 16.43 8.10
CA ALA A 251 25.70 17.70 8.24
C ALA A 251 25.26 18.25 6.88
N ALA A 252 26.12 18.18 5.85
CA ALA A 252 25.77 18.56 4.48
C ALA A 252 24.65 17.69 3.90
N MET A 253 24.72 16.36 4.11
CA MET A 253 23.66 15.43 3.71
C MET A 253 22.32 15.77 4.39
N LEU A 254 22.33 15.99 5.70
CA LEU A 254 21.10 16.34 6.44
C LEU A 254 20.55 17.71 6.02
N GLY A 255 21.42 18.68 5.74
CA GLY A 255 21.04 19.99 5.21
C GLY A 255 20.37 19.86 3.83
N ALA A 256 20.96 19.09 2.94
CA ALA A 256 20.38 18.81 1.61
C ALA A 256 19.02 18.08 1.73
N SER A 257 18.92 17.09 2.60
CA SER A 257 17.68 16.36 2.84
C SER A 257 16.59 17.24 3.45
N TYR A 258 16.94 18.13 4.39
CA TYR A 258 16.02 19.10 4.96
C TYR A 258 15.54 20.12 3.91
N SER A 259 16.44 20.61 3.06
CA SER A 259 16.08 21.51 1.96
C SER A 259 15.08 20.84 1.02
N TYR A 260 15.25 19.54 0.73
CA TYR A 260 14.28 18.77 -0.07
C TYR A 260 12.90 18.75 0.60
N VAL A 261 12.79 18.54 1.92
CA VAL A 261 11.50 18.57 2.63
C VAL A 261 10.84 19.95 2.55
N ARG A 262 11.64 21.02 2.55
CA ARG A 262 11.14 22.40 2.41
C ARG A 262 10.61 22.72 1.02
N LEU A 263 11.13 22.04 0.00
CA LEU A 263 10.71 22.19 -1.39
C LEU A 263 9.43 21.42 -1.76
N ILE A 264 8.76 20.77 -0.80
CA ILE A 264 7.48 20.10 -1.05
C ILE A 264 6.46 21.14 -1.52
N PRO A 265 5.82 20.94 -2.69
CA PRO A 265 4.82 21.88 -3.21
C PRO A 265 3.62 22.04 -2.27
N ASP A 266 3.03 23.23 -2.24
CA ASP A 266 1.89 23.51 -1.36
C ASP A 266 0.65 22.68 -1.73
N TRP A 267 0.43 22.40 -3.02
CA TRP A 267 -0.66 21.53 -3.43
C TRP A 267 -0.54 20.12 -2.81
N MET A 268 0.67 19.59 -2.62
CA MET A 268 0.89 18.29 -1.98
C MET A 268 0.65 18.37 -0.47
N LYS A 269 1.10 19.44 0.18
CA LYS A 269 0.83 19.68 1.62
C LYS A 269 -0.67 19.82 1.84
N ASN A 270 -1.34 20.61 1.02
CA ASN A 270 -2.79 20.82 1.09
C ASN A 270 -3.55 19.51 0.85
N SER A 271 -3.15 18.71 -0.15
CA SER A 271 -3.76 17.40 -0.40
C SER A 271 -3.64 16.46 0.78
N THR A 272 -2.46 16.36 1.40
CA THR A 272 -2.26 15.50 2.57
C THR A 272 -3.00 16.02 3.79
N THR A 273 -3.01 17.35 4.03
CA THR A 273 -3.79 17.97 5.13
C THR A 273 -5.29 17.75 4.95
N PHE A 274 -5.80 17.89 3.74
CA PHE A 274 -7.19 17.59 3.43
C PHE A 274 -7.54 16.14 3.76
N GLN A 275 -6.75 15.20 3.27
CA GLN A 275 -6.96 13.77 3.48
C GLN A 275 -6.85 13.37 4.95
N SER A 276 -5.91 13.96 5.71
CA SER A 276 -5.75 13.66 7.13
C SER A 276 -6.98 14.02 7.97
N VAL A 277 -7.76 15.01 7.56
CA VAL A 277 -8.99 15.40 8.23
C VAL A 277 -10.20 14.67 7.65
N PHE A 278 -10.49 14.86 6.37
CA PHE A 278 -11.73 14.36 5.78
C PHE A 278 -11.73 12.86 5.49
N TYR A 279 -10.58 12.30 5.18
CA TYR A 279 -10.38 10.86 4.99
C TYR A 279 -9.59 10.20 6.13
N GLY A 280 -9.37 10.93 7.21
CA GLY A 280 -8.72 10.47 8.44
C GLY A 280 -9.62 10.64 9.66
N VAL A 281 -9.60 11.84 10.26
CA VAL A 281 -10.35 12.13 11.51
C VAL A 281 -11.86 12.01 11.33
N LEU A 282 -12.40 12.55 10.23
CA LEU A 282 -13.84 12.51 9.97
C LEU A 282 -14.29 11.18 9.37
N TYR A 283 -13.42 10.50 8.65
CA TYR A 283 -13.69 9.20 8.06
C TYR A 283 -14.07 8.17 9.15
N ASP A 284 -15.21 7.55 9.00
CA ASP A 284 -15.73 6.56 9.96
C ASP A 284 -15.92 7.08 11.39
N ASN A 285 -16.06 8.39 11.53
CA ASN A 285 -16.29 9.01 12.83
C ASN A 285 -17.78 8.94 13.19
N PRO A 286 -18.14 8.47 14.39
CA PRO A 286 -19.55 8.40 14.80
C PRO A 286 -20.24 9.77 14.91
N SER A 287 -19.46 10.85 15.02
CA SER A 287 -19.95 12.22 15.16
C SER A 287 -19.08 13.21 14.39
N PRO A 288 -19.05 13.18 13.04
CA PRO A 288 -18.13 13.98 12.23
C PRO A 288 -18.31 15.48 12.43
N GLY A 289 -19.54 15.97 12.67
CA GLY A 289 -19.79 17.38 12.96
C GLY A 289 -19.26 17.84 14.33
N SER A 290 -19.17 16.96 15.33
CA SER A 290 -18.51 17.26 16.61
C SER A 290 -16.99 17.28 16.43
N ALA A 291 -16.46 16.28 15.74
CA ALA A 291 -15.04 16.19 15.43
C ALA A 291 -14.53 17.40 14.66
N ALA A 292 -15.29 17.88 13.67
CA ALA A 292 -14.95 19.11 12.94
C ALA A 292 -14.86 20.32 13.91
N ARG A 293 -15.81 20.50 14.80
CA ARG A 293 -15.78 21.60 15.79
C ARG A 293 -14.60 21.49 16.75
N GLU A 294 -14.27 20.29 17.22
CA GLU A 294 -13.12 20.07 18.09
C GLU A 294 -11.78 20.38 17.39
N LEU A 295 -11.72 20.22 16.07
CA LEU A 295 -10.59 20.64 15.25
C LEU A 295 -10.60 22.14 14.94
N GLY A 296 -11.59 22.92 15.43
CA GLY A 296 -11.73 24.35 15.14
C GLY A 296 -12.34 24.66 13.77
N LEU A 297 -12.96 23.66 13.13
CA LEU A 297 -13.55 23.78 11.81
C LEU A 297 -15.07 24.05 11.88
N PRO A 298 -15.64 24.77 10.91
CA PRO A 298 -17.08 24.87 10.74
C PRO A 298 -17.74 23.48 10.63
N ARG A 299 -18.90 23.31 11.27
CA ARG A 299 -19.62 22.03 11.28
C ARG A 299 -20.00 21.55 9.87
N GLU A 300 -20.27 22.50 8.99
CA GLU A 300 -20.66 22.27 7.59
C GLU A 300 -19.58 21.53 6.81
N LEU A 301 -18.32 21.71 7.19
CA LEU A 301 -17.21 20.98 6.58
C LEU A 301 -17.23 19.47 6.90
N ALA A 302 -18.00 19.02 7.89
CA ALA A 302 -18.25 17.59 8.09
C ALA A 302 -18.89 16.93 6.85
N GLY A 303 -19.54 17.72 6.00
CA GLY A 303 -20.04 17.30 4.70
C GLY A 303 -18.98 16.77 3.73
N PHE A 304 -17.72 17.03 3.97
CA PHE A 304 -16.59 16.48 3.20
C PHE A 304 -16.02 15.17 3.78
N GLU A 305 -16.67 14.59 4.79
CA GLU A 305 -16.31 13.28 5.32
C GLU A 305 -16.08 12.26 4.19
N SER A 306 -15.01 11.47 4.31
CA SER A 306 -14.64 10.44 3.33
C SER A 306 -14.21 10.96 1.94
N MET A 307 -14.09 12.26 1.76
CA MET A 307 -13.50 12.84 0.55
C MET A 307 -12.00 12.69 0.50
N THR A 308 -11.49 12.42 -0.70
CA THR A 308 -10.08 12.62 -1.01
C THR A 308 -9.86 14.00 -1.63
N ALA A 309 -8.63 14.51 -1.56
CA ALA A 309 -8.27 15.77 -2.20
C ALA A 309 -8.51 15.79 -3.72
N TYR A 310 -8.43 14.61 -4.36
CA TYR A 310 -8.69 14.47 -5.80
C TYR A 310 -10.16 14.63 -6.14
N ASN A 311 -11.06 14.11 -5.31
CA ASN A 311 -12.50 14.31 -5.46
C ASN A 311 -12.86 15.80 -5.30
N TRP A 312 -12.29 16.46 -4.30
CA TRP A 312 -12.51 17.90 -4.09
C TRP A 312 -11.99 18.73 -5.27
N ALA A 313 -10.79 18.45 -5.79
CA ALA A 313 -10.23 19.13 -6.96
C ALA A 313 -11.13 19.00 -8.21
N SER A 314 -11.78 17.86 -8.41
CA SER A 314 -12.72 17.66 -9.53
C SER A 314 -14.03 18.43 -9.36
N LEU A 315 -14.44 18.70 -8.12
CA LEU A 315 -15.67 19.47 -7.81
C LEU A 315 -15.41 20.97 -7.84
N SER A 316 -14.22 21.42 -7.46
CA SER A 316 -13.87 22.85 -7.38
C SER A 316 -13.61 23.49 -8.74
N SER A 317 -13.38 22.71 -9.80
CA SER A 317 -13.21 23.24 -11.17
C SER A 317 -14.43 24.00 -11.73
N GLY A 318 -15.58 23.99 -11.00
CA GLY A 318 -16.80 24.70 -11.38
C GLY A 318 -17.42 25.60 -10.32
N GLN A 319 -17.01 25.53 -9.06
CA GLN A 319 -17.70 26.28 -7.98
C GLN A 319 -16.74 26.71 -6.86
N ALA A 320 -16.94 27.95 -6.42
CA ALA A 320 -16.29 28.61 -5.30
C ALA A 320 -14.77 28.72 -5.39
N LYS A 321 -14.34 29.90 -5.62
CA LYS A 321 -12.94 30.29 -5.58
C LYS A 321 -12.33 29.85 -4.27
N ASP A 322 -11.16 29.22 -4.37
CA ASP A 322 -10.36 28.64 -3.31
C ASP A 322 -10.11 29.50 -2.07
N THR A 323 -10.37 30.80 -2.12
CA THR A 323 -10.18 31.75 -1.01
C THR A 323 -11.00 31.43 0.23
N ASP A 324 -12.25 31.02 0.08
CA ASP A 324 -13.11 30.71 1.23
C ASP A 324 -12.69 29.39 1.90
N PHE A 325 -12.30 28.38 1.12
CA PHE A 325 -11.85 27.12 1.67
C PHE A 325 -10.46 27.23 2.32
N GLN A 326 -9.60 28.10 1.80
CA GLN A 326 -8.30 28.40 2.42
C GLN A 326 -8.50 28.91 3.85
N THR A 327 -9.37 29.93 4.03
CA THR A 327 -9.63 30.55 5.34
C THR A 327 -10.47 29.69 6.28
N LEU A 328 -11.38 28.88 5.74
CA LEU A 328 -12.28 28.02 6.52
C LEU A 328 -11.61 26.73 6.98
N PHE A 329 -10.61 26.23 6.23
CA PHE A 329 -9.99 24.96 6.47
C PHE A 329 -8.47 25.05 6.66
N PHE A 330 -7.69 25.38 5.59
CA PHE A 330 -6.22 25.25 5.63
C PHE A 330 -5.55 26.17 6.65
N ASP A 331 -6.07 27.37 6.87
CA ASP A 331 -5.54 28.32 7.85
C ASP A 331 -5.87 27.94 9.29
N ARG A 332 -6.85 27.06 9.51
CA ARG A 332 -7.32 26.65 10.84
C ARG A 332 -6.76 25.34 11.31
N ILE A 333 -6.43 24.43 10.39
CA ILE A 333 -5.99 23.08 10.73
C ILE A 333 -4.48 22.98 10.89
N SER A 334 -4.04 22.20 11.85
CA SER A 334 -2.63 21.87 12.04
C SER A 334 -2.44 20.41 12.35
N GLN A 335 -1.28 19.85 11.99
CA GLN A 335 -0.92 18.46 12.33
C GLN A 335 -0.93 18.22 13.85
N THR A 336 -0.56 19.25 14.64
CA THR A 336 -0.64 19.19 16.10
C THR A 336 -2.09 19.08 16.57
N GLY A 337 -3.02 19.78 15.93
CA GLY A 337 -4.46 19.69 16.22
C GLY A 337 -5.00 18.30 15.95
N ILE A 338 -4.64 17.71 14.81
CA ILE A 338 -5.02 16.31 14.44
C ILE A 338 -4.48 15.32 15.47
N MET A 339 -3.22 15.45 15.86
CA MET A 339 -2.63 14.56 16.88
C MET A 339 -3.31 14.72 18.24
N LYS A 340 -3.60 15.94 18.68
CA LYS A 340 -4.35 16.21 19.92
C LYS A 340 -5.72 15.55 19.89
N TYR A 341 -6.43 15.64 18.77
CA TYR A 341 -7.71 14.99 18.59
C TYR A 341 -7.62 13.48 18.81
N TYR A 342 -6.70 12.81 18.13
CA TYR A 342 -6.50 11.35 18.30
C TYR A 342 -6.12 10.97 19.73
N LEU A 343 -5.28 11.75 20.39
CA LEU A 343 -4.90 11.50 21.80
C LEU A 343 -6.08 11.72 22.78
N ALA A 344 -7.00 12.63 22.47
CA ALA A 344 -8.21 12.84 23.24
C ALA A 344 -9.27 11.74 23.02
N HIS A 345 -9.21 11.03 21.88
CA HIS A 345 -10.12 9.97 21.48
C HIS A 345 -9.41 8.62 21.31
N PRO A 346 -8.81 8.02 22.36
CA PRO A 346 -7.93 6.86 22.24
C PRO A 346 -8.59 5.60 21.67
N ALA A 347 -9.88 5.37 21.92
CA ALA A 347 -10.61 4.24 21.35
C ALA A 347 -10.73 4.39 19.83
N PHE A 348 -11.12 5.56 19.35
CA PHE A 348 -11.19 5.87 17.92
C PHE A 348 -9.81 5.82 17.26
N PHE A 349 -8.77 6.30 17.95
CA PHE A 349 -7.40 6.19 17.45
C PHE A 349 -6.95 4.74 17.33
N ALA A 350 -7.30 3.89 18.31
CA ALA A 350 -6.99 2.46 18.24
C ALA A 350 -7.64 1.77 17.03
N GLU A 351 -8.89 2.13 16.69
CA GLU A 351 -9.54 1.65 15.45
C GLU A 351 -8.77 2.08 14.20
N LYS A 352 -8.27 3.32 14.15
CA LYS A 352 -7.44 3.81 13.03
C LYS A 352 -6.09 3.10 12.95
N LEU A 353 -5.49 2.77 14.09
CA LEU A 353 -4.25 1.97 14.11
C LEU A 353 -4.50 0.53 13.66
N ASP A 354 -5.64 -0.05 13.99
CA ASP A 354 -6.02 -1.37 13.50
C ASP A 354 -6.22 -1.38 11.97
N MET A 355 -6.89 -0.35 11.42
CA MET A 355 -6.97 -0.14 9.97
C MET A 355 -5.58 -0.03 9.33
N SER A 356 -4.65 0.69 9.98
CA SER A 356 -3.26 0.83 9.50
C SER A 356 -2.53 -0.51 9.51
N ALA A 357 -2.75 -1.32 10.54
CA ALA A 357 -2.17 -2.67 10.63
C ALA A 357 -2.71 -3.58 9.52
N GLU A 358 -4.02 -3.62 9.30
CA GLU A 358 -4.60 -4.39 8.19
C GLU A 358 -4.07 -3.93 6.83
N ALA A 359 -3.97 -2.62 6.61
CA ALA A 359 -3.40 -2.05 5.39
C ALA A 359 -1.91 -2.37 5.20
N ALA A 360 -1.18 -2.64 6.28
CA ALA A 360 0.23 -3.01 6.23
C ALA A 360 0.48 -4.48 5.91
N LEU A 361 -0.50 -5.38 6.05
CA LEU A 361 -0.29 -6.81 5.78
C LEU A 361 0.16 -7.09 4.34
N PRO A 362 -0.46 -6.53 3.29
CA PRO A 362 0.10 -6.60 1.94
C PRO A 362 1.38 -5.76 1.85
N LEU A 363 2.34 -6.23 1.07
CA LEU A 363 3.56 -5.45 0.77
C LEU A 363 3.31 -4.38 -0.28
N ARG A 364 2.25 -4.52 -1.05
CA ARG A 364 1.88 -3.67 -2.18
C ARG A 364 0.37 -3.52 -2.30
N PRO A 365 -0.11 -2.39 -2.81
CA PRO A 365 -1.49 -2.27 -3.26
C PRO A 365 -1.80 -3.21 -4.43
N THR A 366 -3.06 -3.57 -4.58
CA THR A 366 -3.53 -4.50 -5.62
C THR A 366 -3.38 -3.97 -7.04
N TYR A 367 -3.29 -2.66 -7.22
CA TYR A 367 -3.02 -2.05 -8.52
C TYR A 367 -1.56 -2.17 -8.97
N LEU A 368 -0.64 -2.64 -8.13
CA LEU A 368 0.73 -2.97 -8.52
C LEU A 368 0.85 -4.45 -8.89
N ALA A 369 1.72 -4.77 -9.85
CA ALA A 369 1.95 -6.11 -10.39
C ALA A 369 0.78 -6.68 -11.22
N ASN A 370 -0.07 -5.84 -11.77
CA ASN A 370 -1.01 -6.28 -12.78
C ASN A 370 -0.27 -6.56 -14.08
N VAL A 371 -0.50 -7.73 -14.66
CA VAL A 371 0.10 -8.17 -15.92
C VAL A 371 -0.93 -8.03 -17.03
N HIS A 372 -0.56 -7.33 -18.09
CA HIS A 372 -1.36 -7.27 -19.31
C HIS A 372 -0.96 -8.42 -20.23
N LEU A 373 -1.85 -9.39 -20.43
CA LEU A 373 -1.64 -10.45 -21.38
C LEU A 373 -2.20 -10.03 -22.75
N PRO A 374 -1.40 -10.11 -23.83
CA PRO A 374 -1.83 -9.66 -25.17
C PRO A 374 -3.08 -10.36 -25.71
N SER A 375 -3.41 -11.56 -25.21
CA SER A 375 -4.55 -12.37 -25.64
C SER A 375 -5.85 -12.09 -24.90
N GLN A 376 -5.85 -11.28 -23.84
CA GLN A 376 -7.03 -10.98 -23.04
C GLN A 376 -7.31 -9.47 -23.07
N GLN A 377 -8.34 -9.09 -23.81
CA GLN A 377 -8.86 -7.73 -23.74
C GLN A 377 -9.33 -7.43 -22.31
N ALA A 378 -8.71 -6.44 -21.70
CA ALA A 378 -9.17 -5.68 -20.56
C ALA A 378 -9.02 -6.25 -19.14
N ASP A 379 -8.58 -7.46 -18.88
CA ASP A 379 -8.41 -7.93 -17.51
C ASP A 379 -6.95 -7.85 -17.08
N LEU A 380 -6.67 -6.88 -16.18
CA LEU A 380 -5.41 -6.83 -15.46
C LEU A 380 -5.33 -8.04 -14.52
N ILE A 381 -4.37 -8.92 -14.74
CA ILE A 381 -4.14 -10.09 -13.90
C ILE A 381 -3.12 -9.74 -12.84
N PHE A 382 -3.49 -9.94 -11.58
CA PHE A 382 -2.58 -9.78 -10.46
C PHE A 382 -1.50 -10.87 -10.48
N ASP A 383 -0.23 -10.48 -10.48
CA ASP A 383 0.89 -11.41 -10.50
C ASP A 383 1.27 -11.84 -9.07
N ASN A 384 1.06 -13.11 -8.76
CA ASN A 384 1.32 -13.70 -7.46
C ASN A 384 2.63 -14.53 -7.40
N ARG A 385 3.50 -14.45 -8.41
CA ARG A 385 4.76 -15.19 -8.37
C ARG A 385 5.61 -14.74 -7.18
N MET A 386 6.29 -15.70 -6.54
CA MET A 386 7.22 -15.42 -5.42
C MET A 386 6.69 -14.43 -4.37
N ASN A 387 5.42 -14.56 -3.96
CA ASN A 387 4.80 -13.76 -2.91
C ASN A 387 4.66 -14.52 -1.58
N VAL A 388 5.67 -15.33 -1.23
CA VAL A 388 5.62 -16.21 -0.05
C VAL A 388 5.52 -15.40 1.24
N TRP A 389 6.35 -14.37 1.38
CA TRP A 389 6.34 -13.52 2.58
C TRP A 389 5.03 -12.73 2.70
N GLU A 390 4.58 -12.11 1.62
CA GLU A 390 3.29 -11.44 1.58
C GLU A 390 2.15 -12.39 1.93
N SER A 391 2.16 -13.61 1.42
CA SER A 391 1.15 -14.63 1.72
C SER A 391 1.15 -15.03 3.20
N ILE A 392 2.32 -15.18 3.82
CA ILE A 392 2.44 -15.43 5.26
C ILE A 392 1.83 -14.29 6.05
N ARG A 393 2.16 -13.03 5.72
CA ARG A 393 1.60 -11.85 6.40
C ARG A 393 0.08 -11.79 6.30
N LYS A 394 -0.47 -12.06 5.13
CA LYS A 394 -1.93 -12.07 4.88
C LYS A 394 -2.70 -13.10 5.72
N GLN A 395 -2.04 -14.15 6.25
CA GLN A 395 -2.68 -15.10 7.17
C GLN A 395 -3.11 -14.43 8.49
N PHE A 396 -2.49 -13.31 8.85
CA PHE A 396 -2.82 -12.57 10.08
C PHE A 396 -3.93 -11.51 9.88
N SER A 397 -4.66 -11.58 8.78
CA SER A 397 -5.84 -10.73 8.58
C SER A 397 -6.87 -10.96 9.69
N GLY A 398 -7.44 -9.86 10.19
CA GLY A 398 -8.33 -9.86 11.37
C GLY A 398 -7.59 -9.84 12.71
N CYS A 399 -6.26 -10.00 12.71
CA CYS A 399 -5.42 -9.86 13.91
C CYS A 399 -4.07 -9.17 13.59
N ALA A 400 -4.07 -8.31 12.57
CA ALA A 400 -2.87 -7.65 12.09
C ALA A 400 -2.18 -6.82 13.19
N SER A 401 -2.94 -6.09 14.00
CA SER A 401 -2.41 -5.32 15.13
C SER A 401 -1.67 -6.18 16.15
N VAL A 402 -2.15 -7.40 16.38
CA VAL A 402 -1.47 -8.36 17.27
C VAL A 402 -0.17 -8.84 16.65
N PHE A 403 -0.19 -9.17 15.36
CA PHE A 403 1.02 -9.60 14.62
C PHE A 403 2.11 -8.54 14.64
N PHE A 404 1.80 -7.30 14.24
CA PHE A 404 2.77 -6.22 14.23
C PHE A 404 3.18 -5.80 15.63
N GLY A 405 2.23 -5.67 16.55
CA GLY A 405 2.46 -5.31 17.95
C GLY A 405 3.40 -6.28 18.65
N LEU A 406 3.25 -7.58 18.41
CA LEU A 406 4.10 -8.60 19.00
C LEU A 406 5.57 -8.45 18.58
N ILE A 407 5.85 -8.26 17.30
CA ILE A 407 7.24 -8.06 16.80
C ILE A 407 7.84 -6.76 17.35
N LEU A 408 7.04 -5.69 17.48
CA LEU A 408 7.48 -4.44 18.09
C LEU A 408 7.80 -4.64 19.58
N VAL A 409 6.95 -5.34 20.34
CA VAL A 409 7.18 -5.67 21.75
C VAL A 409 8.42 -6.54 21.92
N LEU A 410 8.60 -7.57 21.08
CA LEU A 410 9.81 -8.39 21.08
C LEU A 410 11.07 -7.55 20.79
N SER A 411 10.96 -6.56 19.92
CA SER A 411 12.07 -5.65 19.62
C SER A 411 12.41 -4.77 20.83
N VAL A 412 11.42 -4.29 21.59
CA VAL A 412 11.62 -3.55 22.84
C VAL A 412 12.28 -4.45 23.89
N ILE A 413 11.78 -5.68 24.07
CA ILE A 413 12.37 -6.66 25.00
C ILE A 413 13.82 -6.96 24.60
N ASN A 414 14.09 -7.12 23.31
CA ASN A 414 15.46 -7.35 22.80
C ASN A 414 16.39 -6.18 23.16
N VAL A 415 15.96 -4.94 22.96
CA VAL A 415 16.73 -3.75 23.37
C VAL A 415 16.98 -3.76 24.89
N GLY A 416 15.95 -4.09 25.70
CA GLY A 416 16.09 -4.21 27.15
C GLY A 416 17.10 -5.30 27.56
N ALA A 417 17.12 -6.43 26.87
CA ALA A 417 18.10 -7.49 27.09
C ALA A 417 19.53 -7.04 26.71
N LEU A 418 19.70 -6.33 25.59
CA LEU A 418 20.98 -5.78 25.17
C LEU A 418 21.51 -4.75 26.18
N LEU A 419 20.65 -3.93 26.77
CA LEU A 419 21.02 -2.99 27.84
C LEU A 419 21.50 -3.73 29.10
N ARG A 420 20.79 -4.77 29.53
CA ARG A 420 21.15 -5.58 30.72
C ARG A 420 22.47 -6.34 30.52
N THR A 421 22.72 -6.88 29.35
CA THR A 421 23.95 -7.62 29.00
C THR A 421 25.12 -6.71 28.70
N LYS A 422 24.93 -5.38 28.83
CA LYS A 422 25.95 -4.37 28.48
C LYS A 422 26.51 -4.58 27.04
N ALA A 423 25.64 -5.00 26.12
CA ALA A 423 25.97 -5.06 24.72
C ALA A 423 26.48 -3.70 24.25
N GLY A 424 27.38 -3.69 23.26
CA GLY A 424 28.01 -2.44 22.84
C GLY A 424 26.96 -1.38 22.45
N THR A 425 27.16 -0.14 22.90
CA THR A 425 26.24 1.00 22.70
C THR A 425 25.82 1.18 21.25
N TYR A 426 26.73 0.94 20.30
CA TYR A 426 26.42 0.99 18.87
C TYR A 426 25.26 0.07 18.48
N ARG A 427 25.29 -1.18 18.96
CA ARG A 427 24.27 -2.18 18.68
C ARG A 427 22.90 -1.76 19.20
N ILE A 428 22.87 -1.23 20.42
CA ILE A 428 21.63 -0.71 21.04
C ILE A 428 21.08 0.46 20.22
N LEU A 429 21.94 1.44 19.86
CA LEU A 429 21.53 2.60 19.05
C LEU A 429 20.96 2.19 17.68
N LEU A 430 21.55 1.20 17.03
CA LEU A 430 21.03 0.71 15.74
C LEU A 430 19.64 0.06 15.91
N ARG A 431 19.43 -0.76 16.96
CA ARG A 431 18.11 -1.35 17.23
C ARG A 431 17.05 -0.31 17.57
N LEU A 432 17.42 0.70 18.37
CA LEU A 432 16.53 1.81 18.68
C LEU A 432 16.20 2.66 17.45
N ALA A 433 17.15 2.89 16.55
CA ALA A 433 16.91 3.62 15.31
C ALA A 433 15.93 2.89 14.39
N LEU A 434 16.07 1.56 14.24
CA LEU A 434 15.16 0.75 13.45
C LEU A 434 13.76 0.67 14.09
N LEU A 435 13.68 0.47 15.40
CA LEU A 435 12.42 0.43 16.16
C LEU A 435 11.69 1.77 16.08
N GLY A 436 12.41 2.88 16.30
CA GLY A 436 11.86 4.22 16.18
C GLY A 436 11.40 4.54 14.75
N GLY A 437 12.15 4.07 13.74
CA GLY A 437 11.76 4.16 12.34
C GLY A 437 10.47 3.40 12.07
N ALA A 438 10.36 2.15 12.51
CA ALA A 438 9.15 1.35 12.34
C ALA A 438 7.94 1.98 13.05
N ALA A 439 8.07 2.36 14.34
CA ALA A 439 6.99 2.97 15.10
C ALA A 439 6.53 4.31 14.49
N GLY A 440 7.48 5.17 14.09
CA GLY A 440 7.16 6.44 13.43
C GLY A 440 6.45 6.24 12.09
N GLN A 441 6.94 5.34 11.27
CA GLN A 441 6.35 5.07 9.94
C GLN A 441 5.03 4.30 10.01
N PHE A 442 4.70 3.66 11.13
CA PHE A 442 3.37 3.13 11.37
C PHE A 442 2.33 4.21 11.61
N LEU A 443 2.71 5.28 12.33
CA LEU A 443 1.82 6.38 12.69
C LEU A 443 1.68 7.44 11.59
N VAL A 444 2.78 7.74 10.88
CA VAL A 444 2.83 8.84 9.90
C VAL A 444 1.75 8.75 8.82
N PRO A 445 1.45 7.61 8.20
CA PRO A 445 0.45 7.54 7.15
C PRO A 445 -0.94 7.98 7.61
N ILE A 446 -1.42 7.46 8.73
CA ILE A 446 -2.77 7.80 9.21
C ILE A 446 -2.87 9.26 9.67
N LEU A 447 -1.81 9.78 10.27
CA LEU A 447 -1.79 11.18 10.74
C LEU A 447 -1.72 12.18 9.59
N ASN A 448 -1.00 11.86 8.51
CA ASN A 448 -0.74 12.81 7.42
C ASN A 448 -1.62 12.59 6.18
N ASN A 449 -2.20 11.41 6.01
CA ASN A 449 -2.93 11.08 4.79
C ASN A 449 -4.26 10.36 5.06
N GLY A 450 -4.57 10.09 6.31
CA GLY A 450 -5.75 9.32 6.68
C GLY A 450 -5.76 7.95 6.01
N ASN A 451 -6.92 7.51 5.56
CA ASN A 451 -7.10 6.23 4.88
C ASN A 451 -6.81 6.30 3.36
N ALA A 452 -6.43 7.47 2.84
CA ALA A 452 -6.16 7.62 1.41
C ALA A 452 -4.92 6.82 1.00
N ASP A 453 -5.10 5.83 0.11
CA ASP A 453 -4.05 4.94 -0.40
C ASP A 453 -3.14 4.35 0.70
N LEU A 454 -3.76 3.99 1.84
CA LEU A 454 -3.07 3.63 3.07
C LEU A 454 -2.10 2.45 2.88
N GLN A 455 -2.46 1.44 2.07
CA GLN A 455 -1.58 0.30 1.76
C GLN A 455 -0.24 0.76 1.15
N LYS A 456 -0.27 1.70 0.20
CA LYS A 456 0.94 2.24 -0.41
C LYS A 456 1.77 3.04 0.58
N HIS A 457 1.11 3.80 1.44
CA HIS A 457 1.78 4.61 2.45
C HIS A 457 2.42 3.78 3.57
N MET A 458 1.95 2.55 3.82
CA MET A 458 2.56 1.61 4.75
C MET A 458 3.86 0.96 4.23
N PHE A 459 4.27 1.21 3.00
CA PHE A 459 5.46 0.63 2.40
C PHE A 459 6.73 0.82 3.25
N LEU A 460 6.99 2.03 3.73
CA LEU A 460 8.19 2.31 4.51
C LEU A 460 8.14 1.67 5.90
N PHE A 461 6.97 1.62 6.53
CA PHE A 461 6.76 0.81 7.74
C PHE A 461 7.10 -0.65 7.49
N ASN A 462 6.59 -1.23 6.41
CA ASN A 462 6.83 -2.62 6.05
C ASN A 462 8.33 -2.93 5.94
N VAL A 463 9.10 -2.08 5.27
CA VAL A 463 10.55 -2.29 5.15
C VAL A 463 11.24 -2.22 6.53
N HIS A 464 10.92 -1.24 7.38
CA HIS A 464 11.50 -1.15 8.72
C HIS A 464 11.11 -2.34 9.61
N PHE A 465 9.85 -2.76 9.55
CA PHE A 465 9.35 -3.94 10.27
C PHE A 465 10.10 -5.21 9.87
N ASP A 466 10.30 -5.41 8.59
CA ASP A 466 11.02 -6.56 8.07
C ASP A 466 12.50 -6.55 8.47
N LEU A 467 13.11 -5.36 8.52
CA LEU A 467 14.47 -5.21 9.08
C LEU A 467 14.52 -5.51 10.59
N LEU A 468 13.47 -5.20 11.36
CA LEU A 468 13.39 -5.61 12.77
C LEU A 468 13.39 -7.13 12.93
N ILE A 469 12.70 -7.87 12.06
CA ILE A 469 12.73 -9.33 12.07
C ILE A 469 14.16 -9.82 11.85
N ILE A 470 14.87 -9.25 10.88
CA ILE A 470 16.29 -9.64 10.62
C ILE A 470 17.17 -9.38 11.84
N VAL A 471 17.06 -8.21 12.49
CA VAL A 471 17.91 -7.94 13.67
C VAL A 471 17.52 -8.78 14.88
N LEU A 472 16.24 -9.13 15.07
CA LEU A 472 15.81 -10.08 16.10
C LEU A 472 16.46 -11.46 15.88
N LEU A 473 16.51 -11.95 14.64
CA LEU A 473 17.20 -13.18 14.31
C LEU A 473 18.71 -13.05 14.51
N LEU A 474 19.32 -11.94 14.08
CA LEU A 474 20.72 -11.64 14.30
C LEU A 474 21.08 -11.61 15.80
N ASP A 475 20.23 -11.12 16.65
CA ASP A 475 20.52 -10.98 18.08
C ASP A 475 20.27 -12.29 18.87
N ASN A 476 19.30 -13.10 18.47
CA ASN A 476 18.76 -14.16 19.33
C ASN A 476 19.11 -15.60 18.90
N LEU A 477 19.50 -15.84 17.65
CA LEU A 477 19.83 -17.20 17.21
C LEU A 477 21.08 -17.80 17.89
N ASP A 478 21.94 -16.99 18.52
CA ASP A 478 23.12 -17.47 19.26
C ASP A 478 22.98 -17.37 20.79
N LEU A 479 21.98 -16.69 21.28
CA LEU A 479 21.77 -16.59 22.71
C LEU A 479 21.27 -17.96 23.19
N GLY A 480 22.17 -18.70 23.87
CA GLY A 480 21.80 -19.91 24.63
C GLY A 480 20.80 -19.62 25.75
N ASN A 481 20.17 -18.47 25.71
CA ASN A 481 19.27 -17.93 26.70
C ASN A 481 17.92 -18.64 26.60
N ARG A 482 17.62 -19.51 27.53
CA ARG A 482 16.35 -20.26 27.62
C ARG A 482 15.13 -19.34 27.51
N ILE A 483 15.23 -18.11 28.00
CA ILE A 483 14.15 -17.11 27.97
C ILE A 483 13.75 -16.77 26.52
N PHE A 484 14.70 -16.57 25.61
CA PHE A 484 14.38 -16.26 24.21
C PHE A 484 13.85 -17.46 23.42
N LYS A 485 14.29 -18.68 23.75
CA LYS A 485 13.69 -19.89 23.18
C LYS A 485 12.22 -20.04 23.61
N TRP A 486 11.92 -19.71 24.86
CA TRP A 486 10.56 -19.71 25.38
C TRP A 486 9.71 -18.59 24.76
N ILE A 487 10.22 -17.35 24.69
CA ILE A 487 9.51 -16.24 24.05
C ILE A 487 9.27 -16.55 22.57
N GLY A 488 10.28 -17.00 21.83
CA GLY A 488 10.13 -17.39 20.44
C GLY A 488 9.16 -18.55 20.23
N GLY A 489 9.22 -19.56 21.08
CA GLY A 489 8.29 -20.71 21.06
C GLY A 489 6.86 -20.31 21.42
N VAL A 490 6.67 -19.53 22.48
CA VAL A 490 5.35 -19.01 22.89
C VAL A 490 4.79 -18.07 21.82
N THR A 491 5.63 -17.22 21.25
CA THR A 491 5.24 -16.34 20.14
C THR A 491 4.81 -17.11 18.92
N ALA A 492 5.59 -18.10 18.50
CA ALA A 492 5.23 -18.97 17.37
C ALA A 492 3.94 -19.75 17.65
N ALA A 493 3.76 -20.25 18.87
CA ALA A 493 2.54 -20.94 19.30
C ALA A 493 1.33 -20.00 19.34
N LEU A 494 1.49 -18.76 19.84
CA LEU A 494 0.43 -17.75 19.83
C LEU A 494 0.08 -17.33 18.40
N LEU A 495 1.06 -17.10 17.54
CA LEU A 495 0.82 -16.77 16.13
C LEU A 495 0.13 -17.93 15.40
N LEU A 496 0.53 -19.17 15.66
CA LEU A 496 -0.16 -20.35 15.14
C LEU A 496 -1.58 -20.46 15.73
N ALA A 497 -1.76 -20.28 17.03
CA ALA A 497 -3.08 -20.30 17.65
C ALA A 497 -4.00 -19.22 17.10
N ILE A 498 -3.50 -17.98 16.89
CA ILE A 498 -4.24 -16.87 16.30
C ILE A 498 -4.58 -17.17 14.83
N SER A 499 -3.64 -17.75 14.06
CA SER A 499 -3.92 -18.14 12.67
C SER A 499 -4.96 -19.27 12.56
N PHE A 500 -5.07 -20.13 13.58
CA PHE A 500 -6.12 -21.14 13.70
C PHE A 500 -7.44 -20.56 14.26
N TYR A 501 -7.37 -19.46 15.00
CA TYR A 501 -8.53 -18.83 15.66
C TYR A 501 -9.14 -17.69 14.84
N SER A 502 -8.70 -17.47 13.60
CA SER A 502 -9.44 -16.59 12.69
C SER A 502 -10.85 -17.15 12.58
N SER A 503 -11.80 -16.48 13.23
CA SER A 503 -13.19 -16.92 13.37
C SER A 503 -13.75 -17.18 11.97
N LYS A 504 -13.97 -18.48 11.66
CA LYS A 504 -14.75 -18.81 10.46
C LYS A 504 -16.12 -18.18 10.69
N PRO A 505 -16.63 -17.39 9.75
CA PRO A 505 -17.97 -16.83 9.90
C PRO A 505 -18.97 -17.98 10.09
N GLU A 506 -19.96 -17.77 10.94
CA GLU A 506 -21.05 -18.71 11.15
C GLU A 506 -21.68 -19.04 9.78
N THR A 507 -21.91 -20.32 9.52
CA THR A 507 -22.48 -20.77 8.25
C THR A 507 -23.86 -21.37 8.46
N LEU A 508 -24.73 -21.16 7.48
CA LEU A 508 -26.05 -21.76 7.35
C LEU A 508 -26.14 -22.51 6.02
N THR A 509 -26.80 -23.65 5.99
CA THR A 509 -27.11 -24.38 4.76
C THR A 509 -28.61 -24.28 4.47
N LEU A 510 -28.96 -23.76 3.30
CA LEU A 510 -30.35 -23.62 2.87
C LEU A 510 -30.42 -23.55 1.34
N GLY A 511 -31.31 -24.31 0.76
CA GLY A 511 -31.49 -24.41 -0.70
C GLY A 511 -30.43 -25.30 -1.36
N HIS A 512 -30.68 -25.59 -2.68
CA HIS A 512 -29.82 -26.44 -3.50
C HIS A 512 -29.61 -25.83 -4.88
N GLN A 513 -28.42 -26.01 -5.43
CA GLN A 513 -28.09 -25.65 -6.80
C GLN A 513 -27.37 -26.80 -7.46
N ASN A 514 -27.90 -27.28 -8.60
CA ASN A 514 -27.37 -28.42 -9.36
C ASN A 514 -27.17 -29.67 -8.47
N GLY A 515 -28.10 -29.92 -7.52
CA GLY A 515 -28.05 -31.05 -6.60
C GLY A 515 -27.12 -30.86 -5.38
N HIS A 516 -26.39 -29.74 -5.30
CA HIS A 516 -25.51 -29.44 -4.16
C HIS A 516 -26.17 -28.43 -3.21
N PRO A 517 -26.01 -28.59 -1.87
CA PRO A 517 -26.56 -27.67 -0.91
C PRO A 517 -25.84 -26.30 -0.98
N ILE A 518 -26.61 -25.23 -0.93
CA ILE A 518 -26.07 -23.85 -0.91
C ILE A 518 -25.68 -23.50 0.54
N GLN A 519 -24.44 -23.07 0.71
CA GLN A 519 -23.92 -22.56 1.98
C GLN A 519 -23.98 -21.03 2.00
N TRP A 520 -24.28 -20.49 3.16
CA TRP A 520 -24.43 -19.05 3.42
C TRP A 520 -23.61 -18.64 4.63
N TYR A 521 -22.95 -17.51 4.57
CA TYR A 521 -22.33 -16.85 5.72
C TYR A 521 -23.34 -15.94 6.42
N VAL A 522 -23.37 -15.97 7.74
CA VAL A 522 -24.21 -15.10 8.55
C VAL A 522 -23.57 -13.71 8.64
N LEU A 523 -24.30 -12.69 8.18
CA LEU A 523 -23.87 -11.28 8.25
C LEU A 523 -24.40 -10.58 9.50
N GLU A 524 -25.65 -10.84 9.86
CA GLU A 524 -26.33 -10.11 10.93
C GLU A 524 -27.51 -10.92 11.49
N LYS A 525 -27.75 -10.81 12.80
CA LYS A 525 -28.95 -11.32 13.45
C LYS A 525 -29.73 -10.16 14.06
N LYS A 526 -31.01 -10.02 13.69
CA LYS A 526 -31.86 -8.92 14.13
C LYS A 526 -33.31 -9.36 14.21
N ASN A 527 -33.95 -9.14 15.38
CA ASN A 527 -35.39 -9.38 15.58
C ASN A 527 -35.86 -10.79 15.16
N GLY A 528 -35.08 -11.83 15.48
CA GLY A 528 -35.41 -13.22 15.14
C GLY A 528 -35.17 -13.60 13.67
N TRP A 529 -34.58 -12.70 12.89
CA TRP A 529 -34.16 -12.95 11.51
C TRP A 529 -32.64 -12.86 11.38
N THR A 530 -32.12 -13.66 10.47
CA THR A 530 -30.68 -13.72 10.17
C THR A 530 -30.45 -13.31 8.71
N LYS A 531 -29.66 -12.25 8.52
CA LYS A 531 -29.19 -11.85 7.19
C LYS A 531 -28.00 -12.71 6.80
N VAL A 532 -28.08 -13.30 5.60
CA VAL A 532 -27.05 -14.21 5.11
C VAL A 532 -26.62 -13.82 3.69
N ILE A 533 -25.36 -14.11 3.37
CA ILE A 533 -24.79 -13.97 2.01
C ILE A 533 -24.32 -15.34 1.52
N ALA A 534 -24.54 -15.66 0.27
CA ALA A 534 -24.06 -16.91 -0.31
C ALA A 534 -22.54 -17.03 -0.13
N LYS A 535 -22.06 -18.22 0.23
CA LYS A 535 -20.62 -18.48 0.40
C LYS A 535 -19.87 -18.30 -0.90
N ASP A 536 -20.45 -18.76 -2.00
CA ASP A 536 -19.88 -18.74 -3.34
C ASP A 536 -20.72 -17.88 -4.28
N ALA A 537 -20.14 -17.48 -5.43
CA ALA A 537 -20.92 -16.93 -6.53
C ALA A 537 -21.72 -18.07 -7.18
N LEU A 538 -23.04 -17.96 -7.14
CA LEU A 538 -23.92 -19.05 -7.57
C LEU A 538 -24.06 -19.13 -9.10
N PHE A 539 -23.91 -18.02 -9.81
CA PHE A 539 -23.87 -17.97 -11.27
C PHE A 539 -23.14 -16.72 -11.74
N ARG A 540 -22.97 -16.55 -13.05
CA ARG A 540 -22.42 -15.32 -13.65
C ARG A 540 -23.47 -14.67 -14.54
N SER A 541 -23.59 -13.34 -14.44
CA SER A 541 -24.52 -12.57 -15.26
C SER A 541 -23.99 -11.17 -15.50
N ALA A 542 -24.47 -10.54 -16.58
CA ALA A 542 -24.43 -9.10 -16.69
C ALA A 542 -25.35 -8.47 -15.64
N TYR A 543 -25.00 -7.27 -15.15
CA TYR A 543 -25.86 -6.52 -14.24
C TYR A 543 -27.07 -5.96 -14.97
N GLY A 544 -26.84 -5.39 -16.13
CA GLY A 544 -27.85 -4.81 -17.01
C GLY A 544 -27.26 -4.54 -18.39
N THR A 545 -27.95 -3.73 -19.18
CA THR A 545 -27.47 -3.38 -20.53
C THR A 545 -26.94 -1.93 -20.60
N THR A 546 -27.61 -0.99 -19.97
CA THR A 546 -27.33 0.46 -20.14
C THR A 546 -27.41 1.26 -18.85
N SER A 547 -28.05 0.73 -17.78
CA SER A 547 -28.28 1.46 -16.53
C SER A 547 -27.70 0.73 -15.34
N ASN A 548 -27.12 1.49 -14.41
CA ASN A 548 -26.65 1.01 -13.13
C ASN A 548 -27.69 1.13 -12.00
N ASP A 549 -28.92 1.48 -12.33
CA ASP A 549 -30.03 1.46 -11.39
C ASP A 549 -30.40 0.02 -11.06
N TYR A 550 -30.20 -0.39 -9.82
CA TYR A 550 -30.43 -1.76 -9.40
C TYR A 550 -31.89 -2.17 -9.53
N THR A 551 -32.82 -1.26 -9.31
CA THR A 551 -34.27 -1.55 -9.39
C THR A 551 -34.73 -1.84 -10.82
N GLN A 552 -33.92 -1.45 -11.81
CA GLN A 552 -34.17 -1.70 -13.24
C GLN A 552 -33.20 -2.74 -13.82
N SER A 553 -32.41 -3.40 -13.00
CA SER A 553 -31.39 -4.34 -13.45
C SER A 553 -31.99 -5.70 -13.79
N GLY A 554 -31.63 -6.28 -14.91
CA GLY A 554 -32.04 -7.64 -15.29
C GLY A 554 -31.54 -8.73 -14.33
N ILE A 555 -30.55 -8.40 -13.48
CA ILE A 555 -30.02 -9.33 -12.50
C ILE A 555 -30.97 -9.56 -11.32
N GLN A 556 -31.77 -8.55 -10.92
CA GLN A 556 -32.79 -8.69 -9.88
C GLN A 556 -33.91 -9.64 -10.33
N ASP A 557 -34.35 -9.54 -11.59
CA ASP A 557 -35.31 -10.45 -12.16
C ASP A 557 -34.77 -11.87 -12.23
N SER A 558 -33.52 -12.02 -12.63
CA SER A 558 -32.82 -13.30 -12.63
C SER A 558 -32.76 -13.94 -11.24
N LEU A 559 -32.52 -13.15 -10.18
CA LEU A 559 -32.50 -13.64 -8.80
C LEU A 559 -33.91 -14.06 -8.34
N ASN A 560 -34.92 -13.26 -8.62
CA ASN A 560 -36.30 -13.60 -8.28
C ASN A 560 -36.75 -14.93 -8.91
N ALA A 561 -36.39 -15.18 -10.16
CA ALA A 561 -36.66 -16.43 -10.85
C ALA A 561 -35.96 -17.66 -10.24
N LYS A 562 -34.91 -17.46 -9.43
CA LYS A 562 -34.19 -18.56 -8.77
C LYS A 562 -34.83 -19.04 -7.48
N MET A 563 -35.78 -18.29 -6.91
CA MET A 563 -36.48 -18.71 -5.69
C MET A 563 -37.14 -20.09 -5.80
N ASP A 564 -37.83 -20.35 -6.91
CA ASP A 564 -38.51 -21.62 -7.12
C ASP A 564 -37.58 -22.76 -7.53
N ILE A 565 -36.39 -22.43 -8.03
CA ILE A 565 -35.37 -23.38 -8.49
C ILE A 565 -34.49 -23.84 -7.34
N TRP A 566 -34.07 -22.90 -6.48
CA TRP A 566 -33.10 -23.21 -5.44
C TRP A 566 -33.72 -23.68 -4.12
N PHE A 567 -34.97 -23.29 -3.83
CA PHE A 567 -35.59 -23.56 -2.55
C PHE A 567 -36.88 -24.37 -2.67
N THR A 568 -37.02 -25.37 -1.83
CA THR A 568 -38.26 -26.10 -1.66
C THR A 568 -39.36 -25.22 -1.08
N GLN A 569 -40.61 -25.62 -1.21
CA GLN A 569 -41.75 -24.89 -0.64
C GLN A 569 -41.60 -24.65 0.86
N GLN A 570 -41.09 -25.63 1.61
CA GLN A 570 -40.86 -25.53 3.04
C GLN A 570 -39.72 -24.54 3.37
N GLU A 571 -38.64 -24.54 2.59
CA GLU A 571 -37.52 -23.60 2.78
C GLU A 571 -37.93 -22.16 2.48
N ARG A 572 -38.79 -21.96 1.47
CA ARG A 572 -39.29 -20.63 1.11
C ARG A 572 -40.08 -19.96 2.24
N THR A 573 -40.80 -20.72 3.09
CA THR A 573 -41.49 -20.15 4.27
C THR A 573 -40.54 -19.56 5.31
N ARG A 574 -39.30 -19.97 5.27
CA ARG A 574 -38.25 -19.43 6.16
C ARG A 574 -37.57 -18.19 5.58
N ILE A 575 -37.75 -17.86 4.31
CA ILE A 575 -37.12 -16.73 3.63
C ILE A 575 -38.09 -15.55 3.66
N ARG A 576 -37.64 -14.42 4.16
CA ARG A 576 -38.46 -13.22 4.29
C ARG A 576 -38.47 -12.42 3.00
N HIS A 577 -39.64 -12.03 2.52
CA HIS A 577 -39.77 -10.94 1.58
C HIS A 577 -39.49 -9.63 2.32
N SER A 578 -38.34 -9.04 2.05
CA SER A 578 -37.80 -7.91 2.82
C SER A 578 -37.73 -6.65 1.97
N GLU A 579 -37.93 -5.52 2.63
CA GLU A 579 -37.66 -4.21 2.02
C GLU A 579 -36.16 -3.92 2.10
N TYR A 580 -35.59 -3.53 0.97
CA TYR A 580 -34.21 -3.11 0.81
C TYR A 580 -34.16 -1.70 0.27
N GLU A 581 -33.02 -1.04 0.48
CA GLU A 581 -32.73 0.26 -0.10
C GLU A 581 -31.62 0.13 -1.13
N ALA A 582 -31.86 0.65 -2.32
CA ALA A 582 -30.85 0.88 -3.35
C ALA A 582 -30.57 2.36 -3.46
N ILE A 583 -29.37 2.71 -3.86
CA ILE A 583 -29.00 4.11 -4.10
C ILE A 583 -29.40 4.47 -5.53
N ALA A 584 -29.85 5.69 -5.72
CA ALA A 584 -30.24 6.19 -7.02
C ALA A 584 -29.08 6.21 -8.02
N SER A 585 -29.39 5.96 -9.28
CA SER A 585 -28.48 6.12 -10.41
C SER A 585 -28.05 7.59 -10.61
N GLU A 586 -26.99 7.80 -11.41
CA GLU A 586 -26.54 9.14 -11.78
C GLU A 586 -27.65 9.99 -12.40
N ALA A 587 -28.47 9.41 -13.28
CA ALA A 587 -29.57 10.10 -13.94
C ALA A 587 -30.61 10.64 -12.94
N THR A 588 -30.92 9.88 -11.89
CA THR A 588 -31.83 10.31 -10.83
C THR A 588 -31.21 11.40 -9.97
N ARG A 589 -29.89 11.38 -9.76
CA ARG A 589 -29.19 12.41 -8.99
C ARG A 589 -29.13 13.75 -9.69
N GLN A 590 -29.01 13.77 -11.01
CA GLN A 590 -29.03 14.99 -11.80
C GLN A 590 -30.37 15.74 -11.71
N GLN A 591 -31.46 15.07 -11.35
CA GLN A 591 -32.77 15.63 -11.13
C GLN A 591 -32.98 16.17 -9.71
N ALA A 592 -32.09 15.82 -8.78
CA ALA A 592 -32.19 16.32 -7.41
C ALA A 592 -31.57 17.71 -7.28
N ASP A 593 -32.12 18.54 -6.39
CA ASP A 593 -31.66 19.91 -6.14
C ASP A 593 -30.14 19.93 -5.85
N ALA A 594 -29.47 20.90 -6.46
CA ALA A 594 -28.01 21.06 -6.37
C ALA A 594 -27.49 21.32 -4.93
N GLY A 595 -28.36 21.55 -3.96
CA GLY A 595 -28.03 21.71 -2.54
C GLY A 595 -27.87 20.41 -1.75
N ASP A 596 -28.43 19.33 -2.24
CA ASP A 596 -28.41 18.02 -1.55
C ASP A 596 -27.27 17.16 -2.12
N ARG A 597 -26.04 17.47 -1.73
CA ARG A 597 -24.85 16.73 -2.18
C ARG A 597 -24.70 15.48 -1.33
N PRO A 598 -24.85 14.29 -1.92
CA PRO A 598 -24.75 13.06 -1.14
C PRO A 598 -23.29 12.75 -0.80
N HIS A 599 -23.04 12.52 0.46
CA HIS A 599 -21.71 12.14 0.98
C HIS A 599 -21.15 10.85 0.35
N TYR A 600 -22.01 9.96 -0.11
CA TYR A 600 -21.61 8.68 -0.70
C TYR A 600 -20.75 8.82 -1.98
N TRP A 601 -20.67 10.00 -2.55
CA TRP A 601 -19.78 10.25 -3.69
C TRP A 601 -18.32 10.03 -3.36
N PHE A 602 -17.98 10.08 -2.10
CA PHE A 602 -16.61 10.20 -1.62
C PHE A 602 -16.13 9.00 -0.85
N SER A 603 -17.03 8.14 -0.40
CA SER A 603 -16.67 6.91 0.29
C SER A 603 -16.87 5.70 -0.61
N PRO A 604 -15.80 4.96 -0.95
CA PRO A 604 -15.97 3.67 -1.59
C PRO A 604 -16.53 2.60 -0.64
N ILE A 605 -16.47 2.79 0.66
CA ILE A 605 -16.76 1.80 1.69
C ILE A 605 -18.03 2.16 2.47
N LYS A 606 -18.11 3.37 3.02
CA LYS A 606 -19.31 3.86 3.67
C LYS A 606 -20.27 4.43 2.65
N TYR A 607 -21.11 3.60 2.22
CA TYR A 607 -22.13 4.02 1.33
C TYR A 607 -23.29 4.55 2.13
N ALA A 608 -23.32 5.78 2.23
CA ALA A 608 -24.55 6.57 2.29
C ALA A 608 -25.81 5.95 2.89
N ALA A 609 -25.75 4.84 3.60
CA ALA A 609 -26.87 4.42 4.42
C ALA A 609 -27.24 5.51 5.42
N GLN A 610 -26.27 6.35 5.80
CA GLN A 610 -26.47 7.40 6.80
C GLN A 610 -26.63 8.81 6.22
N ASP A 611 -26.13 9.10 5.01
CA ASP A 611 -25.92 10.48 4.59
C ASP A 611 -26.56 10.89 3.26
N SER A 612 -27.04 9.95 2.46
CA SER A 612 -27.80 10.34 1.28
C SER A 612 -29.16 10.86 1.70
N GLY A 613 -29.50 12.06 1.29
CA GLY A 613 -30.86 12.55 1.39
C GLY A 613 -31.85 11.51 0.85
N ARG A 614 -33.08 11.51 1.36
CA ARG A 614 -34.11 10.52 0.97
C ARG A 614 -34.35 10.47 -0.54
N ALA A 615 -34.05 11.53 -1.27
CA ALA A 615 -34.18 11.64 -2.71
C ALA A 615 -33.25 10.68 -3.50
N PHE A 616 -32.19 10.19 -2.88
CA PHE A 616 -31.21 9.29 -3.52
C PHE A 616 -31.41 7.81 -3.21
N ARG A 617 -32.47 7.47 -2.45
CA ARG A 617 -32.76 6.10 -2.05
C ARG A 617 -34.02 5.61 -2.71
N HIS A 618 -33.91 4.45 -3.36
CA HIS A 618 -35.05 3.71 -3.88
C HIS A 618 -35.31 2.53 -2.96
N ARG A 619 -36.57 2.35 -2.55
CA ARG A 619 -37.00 1.17 -1.82
C ARG A 619 -37.54 0.14 -2.81
N TYR A 620 -37.15 -1.10 -2.61
CA TYR A 620 -37.65 -2.24 -3.34
C TYR A 620 -37.80 -3.43 -2.39
N SER A 621 -38.65 -4.36 -2.74
CA SER A 621 -38.91 -5.55 -1.96
C SER A 621 -38.46 -6.80 -2.73
N ALA A 622 -37.75 -7.70 -2.06
CA ALA A 622 -37.26 -8.92 -2.66
C ALA A 622 -37.05 -10.03 -1.63
N TYR A 623 -37.01 -11.27 -2.09
CA TYR A 623 -36.54 -12.43 -1.31
C TYR A 623 -35.02 -12.53 -1.37
N LEU A 624 -34.47 -12.42 -2.58
CA LEU A 624 -33.03 -12.46 -2.88
C LEU A 624 -32.62 -11.13 -3.51
N THR A 625 -31.45 -10.64 -3.13
CA THR A 625 -30.87 -9.42 -3.71
C THR A 625 -29.36 -9.53 -3.82
N LEU A 626 -28.72 -8.63 -4.59
CA LEU A 626 -27.27 -8.47 -4.53
C LEU A 626 -26.85 -7.85 -3.19
N PRO A 627 -25.64 -8.14 -2.70
CA PRO A 627 -25.07 -7.45 -1.55
C PRO A 627 -24.84 -5.96 -1.86
N SER A 628 -25.10 -5.12 -0.90
CA SER A 628 -24.62 -3.73 -0.93
C SER A 628 -23.13 -3.67 -0.59
N VAL A 629 -22.51 -2.48 -0.75
CA VAL A 629 -21.15 -2.23 -0.23
C VAL A 629 -21.08 -2.48 1.27
N ASP A 630 -22.14 -2.09 2.04
CA ASP A 630 -22.21 -2.32 3.48
C ASP A 630 -22.23 -3.81 3.84
N ASP A 631 -22.93 -4.63 3.06
CA ASP A 631 -22.95 -6.09 3.25
C ASP A 631 -21.57 -6.71 2.99
N ALA A 632 -20.91 -6.27 1.93
CA ALA A 632 -19.57 -6.71 1.59
C ALA A 632 -18.56 -6.31 2.68
N GLU A 633 -18.62 -5.08 3.17
CA GLU A 633 -17.79 -4.60 4.26
C GLU A 633 -18.03 -5.37 5.56
N ARG A 634 -19.31 -5.60 5.90
CA ARG A 634 -19.67 -6.39 7.09
C ARG A 634 -19.09 -7.80 7.03
N LEU A 635 -19.21 -8.46 5.88
CA LEU A 635 -18.60 -9.78 5.66
C LEU A 635 -17.08 -9.70 5.80
N PHE A 636 -16.46 -8.67 5.25
CA PHE A 636 -15.02 -8.45 5.35
C PHE A 636 -14.54 -8.31 6.81
N ARG A 637 -15.27 -7.55 7.62
CA ARG A 637 -15.00 -7.41 9.06
C ARG A 637 -15.19 -8.72 9.83
N LEU A 638 -16.15 -9.54 9.43
CA LEU A 638 -16.38 -10.86 10.03
C LEU A 638 -15.29 -11.85 9.62
N SER A 639 -14.93 -11.86 8.36
CA SER A 639 -13.88 -12.73 7.83
C SER A 639 -13.41 -12.27 6.46
N LYS A 640 -12.17 -11.83 6.39
CA LYS A 640 -11.53 -11.42 5.14
C LYS A 640 -11.47 -12.57 4.14
N SER A 641 -11.14 -13.78 4.58
CA SER A 641 -11.10 -14.96 3.73
C SER A 641 -12.46 -15.34 3.15
N ALA A 642 -13.55 -15.07 3.87
CA ALA A 642 -14.91 -15.31 3.40
C ALA A 642 -15.40 -14.24 2.42
N SER A 643 -14.79 -13.06 2.41
CA SER A 643 -15.13 -11.96 1.50
C SER A 643 -14.54 -12.15 0.12
N VAL A 644 -13.41 -12.85 0.04
CA VAL A 644 -12.68 -13.09 -1.20
C VAL A 644 -13.24 -14.32 -1.90
N LEU A 645 -13.57 -14.16 -3.17
CA LEU A 645 -13.90 -15.25 -4.09
C LEU A 645 -12.85 -15.33 -5.20
N PRO A 646 -12.68 -16.48 -5.84
CA PRO A 646 -11.80 -16.60 -7.01
C PRO A 646 -12.34 -15.87 -8.25
N VAL A 647 -13.51 -15.25 -8.14
CA VAL A 647 -14.16 -14.48 -9.20
C VAL A 647 -14.70 -13.17 -8.66
N ASP A 648 -14.62 -12.13 -9.46
CA ASP A 648 -15.25 -10.84 -9.18
C ASP A 648 -16.76 -11.00 -9.09
N TYR A 649 -17.42 -10.28 -8.18
CA TYR A 649 -18.89 -10.35 -8.03
C TYR A 649 -19.55 -8.98 -7.88
N TRP A 650 -20.78 -8.89 -8.37
CA TRP A 650 -21.56 -7.66 -8.37
C TRP A 650 -22.03 -7.22 -6.99
N LEU A 651 -22.11 -5.91 -6.80
CA LEU A 651 -22.82 -5.25 -5.71
C LEU A 651 -24.06 -4.53 -6.26
N SER A 652 -25.10 -4.37 -5.43
CA SER A 652 -26.30 -3.59 -5.77
C SER A 652 -26.04 -2.08 -5.86
N THR A 653 -24.89 -1.64 -5.46
CA THR A 653 -24.48 -0.27 -5.28
C THR A 653 -23.89 0.31 -6.55
N PRO A 654 -24.47 1.36 -7.17
CA PRO A 654 -24.00 1.93 -8.42
C PRO A 654 -22.70 2.68 -8.28
N TYR A 655 -21.98 2.88 -9.39
CA TYR A 655 -20.87 3.80 -9.45
C TYR A 655 -21.39 5.21 -9.72
N TYR A 656 -20.96 6.18 -8.94
CA TYR A 656 -21.56 7.51 -8.90
C TYR A 656 -21.32 8.36 -10.15
N SER A 657 -20.18 8.23 -10.81
CA SER A 657 -19.77 9.11 -11.91
C SER A 657 -20.19 8.61 -13.30
N SER A 658 -20.92 7.51 -13.36
CA SER A 658 -21.35 6.91 -14.63
C SER A 658 -22.74 6.29 -14.46
N THR A 659 -23.54 6.31 -15.52
CA THR A 659 -24.85 5.65 -15.58
C THR A 659 -24.75 4.19 -15.99
N ASP A 660 -23.64 3.79 -16.62
CA ASP A 660 -23.40 2.46 -17.19
C ASP A 660 -22.39 1.62 -16.40
N GLN A 661 -22.01 2.06 -15.19
CA GLN A 661 -21.10 1.31 -14.32
C GLN A 661 -21.70 1.10 -12.93
N THR A 662 -21.48 -0.08 -12.39
CA THR A 662 -21.83 -0.40 -11.01
C THR A 662 -20.64 -0.96 -10.25
N ARG A 663 -20.74 -0.99 -8.92
CA ARG A 663 -19.68 -1.49 -8.07
C ARG A 663 -19.62 -3.01 -8.06
N MET A 664 -18.43 -3.52 -7.84
CA MET A 664 -18.12 -4.92 -7.70
C MET A 664 -17.03 -5.14 -6.66
N VAL A 665 -16.97 -6.32 -6.11
CA VAL A 665 -15.83 -6.78 -5.30
C VAL A 665 -14.95 -7.66 -6.15
N SER A 666 -13.66 -7.34 -6.22
CA SER A 666 -12.67 -8.13 -6.93
C SER A 666 -12.20 -9.34 -6.11
N SER A 667 -11.54 -10.27 -6.80
CA SER A 667 -10.99 -11.48 -6.18
C SER A 667 -9.92 -11.23 -5.11
N ASP A 668 -9.40 -9.99 -5.01
CA ASP A 668 -8.45 -9.53 -3.99
C ASP A 668 -9.09 -8.64 -2.91
N TYR A 669 -10.43 -8.57 -2.89
CA TYR A 669 -11.23 -7.75 -2.01
C TYR A 669 -10.97 -6.24 -2.16
N GLN A 670 -11.07 -5.73 -3.36
CA GLN A 670 -11.20 -4.28 -3.58
C GLN A 670 -12.55 -3.99 -4.20
N VAL A 671 -13.12 -2.86 -3.82
CA VAL A 671 -14.38 -2.38 -4.42
C VAL A 671 -14.04 -1.52 -5.61
N TYR A 672 -14.27 -2.05 -6.81
CA TYR A 672 -14.11 -1.33 -8.07
C TYR A 672 -15.46 -1.06 -8.72
N SER A 673 -15.42 -0.43 -9.89
CA SER A 673 -16.57 -0.30 -10.79
C SER A 673 -16.29 -1.04 -12.10
N ARG A 674 -17.36 -1.58 -12.68
CA ARG A 674 -17.35 -2.24 -13.99
C ARG A 674 -18.57 -1.81 -14.78
N LYS A 675 -18.48 -1.88 -16.11
CA LYS A 675 -19.62 -1.68 -16.99
C LYS A 675 -20.68 -2.73 -16.72
N VAL A 676 -21.93 -2.31 -16.76
CA VAL A 676 -23.09 -3.15 -16.41
C VAL A 676 -23.29 -4.35 -17.34
N ASP A 677 -22.72 -4.32 -18.53
CA ASP A 677 -22.76 -5.42 -19.52
C ASP A 677 -21.70 -6.53 -19.26
N ALA A 678 -20.74 -6.28 -18.37
CA ALA A 678 -19.75 -7.28 -17.99
C ALA A 678 -20.39 -8.47 -17.26
N LYS A 679 -19.88 -9.70 -17.49
CA LYS A 679 -20.39 -10.91 -16.82
C LYS A 679 -19.55 -11.23 -15.58
N LEU A 680 -20.04 -10.84 -14.41
CA LEU A 680 -19.42 -11.15 -13.12
C LEU A 680 -20.22 -12.16 -12.31
N GLY A 681 -19.65 -12.64 -11.21
CA GLY A 681 -20.29 -13.51 -10.26
C GLY A 681 -21.51 -12.86 -9.60
N VAL A 682 -22.52 -13.64 -9.31
CA VAL A 682 -23.71 -13.25 -8.57
C VAL A 682 -23.71 -13.98 -7.23
N ARG A 683 -23.59 -13.22 -6.16
CA ARG A 683 -23.49 -13.68 -4.78
C ARG A 683 -24.64 -13.11 -3.96
N PRO A 684 -25.81 -13.80 -3.90
CA PRO A 684 -27.00 -13.21 -3.33
C PRO A 684 -26.98 -13.09 -1.81
N VAL A 685 -27.84 -12.18 -1.31
CA VAL A 685 -28.15 -11.92 0.10
C VAL A 685 -29.64 -12.15 0.33
N MET A 686 -30.00 -12.66 1.51
CA MET A 686 -31.40 -12.81 1.94
C MET A 686 -31.53 -12.73 3.47
N TRP A 687 -32.76 -12.56 3.94
CA TRP A 687 -33.13 -12.72 5.34
C TRP A 687 -33.83 -14.05 5.56
N VAL A 688 -33.35 -14.83 6.53
CA VAL A 688 -33.91 -16.15 6.84
C VAL A 688 -34.27 -16.26 8.32
N ARG A 689 -35.26 -17.08 8.64
CA ARG A 689 -35.58 -17.49 10.00
C ARG A 689 -34.84 -18.81 10.29
N GLN A 690 -34.07 -18.84 11.37
CA GLN A 690 -33.39 -20.06 11.84
C GLN A 690 -34.36 -21.08 12.41
#